data_4a26a5f7a7e89db8cf8dc31d5de461f5
#
_entry.id   4a26a5f7a7e89db8cf8dc31d5de461f5
#
_cell.length_a   1.000
_cell.length_b   1.000
_cell.length_c   1.000
_cell.angle_alpha   90.00
_cell.angle_beta   90.00
_cell.angle_gamma   90.00
#
_symmetry.space_group_name_H-M   'P 1'
#
loop_
_entity.id
_entity.type
_entity.pdbx_description
1 polymer ?
#
loop_
_entity_poly.entity_id
_entity_poly.type
_entity_poly.pdbx_seq_one_letter_code
_entity_poly.pdbx_strand_id
1 'polypeptide(L)'
;MKRLCKLKSTRQLSHAPTTVLTTRRRTLSSSSSSSSFDIKNVTKSNFESVLKDLRGLLRDADFVAVDLEMTGVTSAPWRESFEFDRYDIRYLKVKDSAEKFAVVQFGVCPFRWDSHKQSFIAHPHNFYIFQRQEIPGSNQCCEFLCQTTSLDFLAKYQFDFNLCVREGISYLSRSQEEEALERISSIYMDESSDSVFGLREDADFPLVRMADVLFAERMKNTIREWRDSLLSKGSSSSEIKQTSTGSSQRFQMVFFKTRPGLALSGFTSRQLRVIKAVTKKHFKDLAYIRVAGEATSPQQLIVYTDSNDDRDLLMKEVKDGLRKEAEIKVRSAVGFRHVIDLLSSERKLIVGHNCFLDMAHIYSKFIGPLPSTAEDYVSSFQKFFPSIIDTKILLNANGVFRQRLDKNSTSLSKAFVSICPQIALGVKTSGLADRPCVEVEVQVDEKRSSNWNSGAKHEAGYDAFMTGCIFAQACNHLGIDFTLHVLAGDLAKESKLQNYINRLYLSWISGDVIDLSTGICTTDSSASSNLKSRYQEISFPSIVLLWGFPAKLKAREIRACIAQAFGPNSVSTVFHLDESAVFIQFSKPELVSKFLEIKETLSRNNDPISVLHPLSNILNGEYTHAATYDVYRQICSSSISKILFADQAEAVIIKHKTVSSRGKQGNQVFDKENEVSALDEKVDDPMSPPYGYSETEKSAESFYLDEILASK
;
A
#
# COMPACT_ATOMS: atom_id res chain seq x y z
N MET A 1 29.16 -12.34 -49.61
CA MET A 1 30.64 -12.29 -49.47
C MET A 1 30.95 -12.11 -48.01
N LYS A 2 31.20 -13.19 -47.23
CA LYS A 2 32.51 -13.78 -46.88
C LYS A 2 33.44 -12.72 -46.27
N ARG A 3 33.79 -12.79 -44.95
CA ARG A 3 34.74 -13.65 -44.19
C ARG A 3 34.65 -13.22 -42.70
N LEU A 4 34.45 -14.01 -41.68
CA LEU A 4 35.22 -15.12 -41.07
C LEU A 4 36.68 -14.83 -40.75
N CYS A 5 37.00 -14.89 -39.44
CA CYS A 5 38.17 -15.49 -38.76
C CYS A 5 37.97 -15.28 -37.24
N LYS A 6 37.70 -16.23 -36.43
CA LYS A 6 38.28 -17.48 -35.90
C LYS A 6 39.57 -17.29 -35.07
N LEU A 7 39.45 -17.64 -33.79
CA LEU A 7 40.24 -18.59 -32.95
C LEU A 7 41.56 -18.10 -32.35
N LYS A 8 41.94 -18.38 -31.13
CA LYS A 8 42.07 -19.58 -30.26
C LYS A 8 42.54 -19.12 -28.86
N SER A 9 42.01 -19.54 -27.75
CA SER A 9 42.39 -20.67 -26.88
C SER A 9 43.84 -20.77 -26.42
N THR A 10 44.11 -20.68 -25.11
CA THR A 10 44.62 -21.74 -24.20
C THR A 10 45.07 -21.20 -22.84
N ARG A 11 44.54 -21.85 -21.81
CA ARG A 11 45.05 -22.32 -20.51
C ARG A 11 46.37 -21.75 -19.95
N GLN A 12 46.39 -21.32 -18.67
CA GLN A 12 46.95 -22.13 -17.57
C GLN A 12 46.74 -21.48 -16.20
N LEU A 13 46.48 -22.34 -15.23
CA LEU A 13 46.36 -22.09 -13.77
C LEU A 13 47.77 -21.86 -13.17
N SER A 14 47.89 -20.92 -12.21
CA SER A 14 48.82 -21.04 -11.08
C SER A 14 48.37 -20.20 -9.88
N HIS A 15 48.53 -20.77 -8.71
CA HIS A 15 48.09 -20.30 -7.39
C HIS A 15 49.01 -19.21 -6.79
N ALA A 16 48.34 -18.37 -5.91
CA ALA A 16 48.81 -17.69 -4.68
C ALA A 16 49.51 -16.32 -4.83
N PRO A 17 49.57 -15.46 -3.80
CA PRO A 17 48.73 -15.33 -2.60
C PRO A 17 48.11 -13.93 -2.41
N THR A 18 47.17 -13.88 -1.44
CA THR A 18 46.42 -12.74 -0.93
C THR A 18 47.31 -11.56 -0.50
N THR A 19 47.12 -10.42 -1.15
CA THR A 19 47.58 -9.14 -0.64
C THR A 19 46.42 -8.16 -0.63
N VAL A 20 46.09 -7.68 0.57
CA VAL A 20 45.11 -6.63 0.80
C VAL A 20 45.62 -5.34 0.17
N LEU A 21 45.03 -4.93 -0.95
CA LEU A 21 45.25 -3.62 -1.55
C LEU A 21 44.04 -2.73 -1.27
N THR A 22 44.24 -1.82 -0.31
CA THR A 22 43.39 -0.63 -0.15
C THR A 22 43.44 0.19 -1.43
N THR A 23 42.40 0.06 -2.26
CA THR A 23 42.23 0.91 -3.43
C THR A 23 41.65 2.26 -2.99
N ARG A 24 42.53 3.25 -2.90
CA ARG A 24 42.15 4.66 -2.97
C ARG A 24 41.42 4.88 -4.31
N ARG A 25 40.08 5.09 -4.22
CA ARG A 25 39.31 5.58 -5.35
C ARG A 25 39.81 6.98 -5.73
N ARG A 26 40.54 7.09 -6.82
CA ARG A 26 40.75 8.35 -7.54
C ARG A 26 39.42 8.70 -8.20
N THR A 27 38.74 9.71 -7.69
CA THR A 27 37.64 10.37 -8.37
C THR A 27 38.18 11.04 -9.64
N LEU A 28 37.85 10.46 -10.78
CA LEU A 28 37.91 11.17 -12.06
C LEU A 28 36.74 12.15 -12.06
N SER A 29 36.99 13.42 -11.84
CA SER A 29 36.09 14.50 -12.07
C SER A 29 35.81 14.65 -13.56
N SER A 30 34.75 14.00 -14.04
CA SER A 30 34.07 14.43 -15.26
C SER A 30 33.11 15.55 -14.87
N SER A 31 33.42 16.78 -15.20
CA SER A 31 32.61 17.96 -15.04
C SER A 31 31.42 17.91 -16.01
N SER A 32 30.39 17.19 -15.63
CA SER A 32 29.01 17.51 -16.00
C SER A 32 28.34 17.98 -14.72
N SER A 33 28.15 19.29 -14.58
CA SER A 33 27.45 19.91 -13.47
C SER A 33 25.97 19.64 -13.58
N SER A 34 25.55 18.42 -13.23
CA SER A 34 24.18 18.18 -12.80
C SER A 34 24.09 18.74 -11.36
N SER A 35 23.31 19.76 -11.15
CA SER A 35 23.01 20.27 -9.83
C SER A 35 22.34 19.15 -9.03
N SER A 36 23.09 18.50 -8.14
CA SER A 36 22.52 17.51 -7.21
C SER A 36 22.00 18.24 -6.00
N PHE A 37 20.75 18.00 -5.64
CA PHE A 37 20.12 18.54 -4.43
C PHE A 37 20.16 17.52 -3.31
N ASP A 38 20.44 17.98 -2.10
CA ASP A 38 20.47 17.10 -0.93
C ASP A 38 19.04 16.75 -0.48
N ILE A 39 18.76 15.47 -0.28
CA ILE A 39 17.48 14.92 0.16
C ILE A 39 17.69 14.17 1.47
N LYS A 40 16.79 14.36 2.43
CA LYS A 40 16.85 13.69 3.73
C LYS A 40 16.16 12.32 3.67
N ASN A 41 16.95 11.24 3.71
CA ASN A 41 16.44 9.89 3.81
C ASN A 41 15.96 9.57 5.24
N VAL A 42 14.74 9.05 5.33
CA VAL A 42 14.09 8.75 6.60
C VAL A 42 13.75 7.26 6.65
N THR A 43 14.25 6.61 7.69
CA THR A 43 14.03 5.21 8.01
C THR A 43 13.56 5.09 9.46
N LYS A 44 13.24 3.89 9.92
CA LYS A 44 12.83 3.69 11.33
C LYS A 44 13.85 4.19 12.36
N SER A 45 15.15 4.26 11.99
CA SER A 45 16.22 4.67 12.90
C SER A 45 16.21 6.15 13.25
N ASN A 46 15.74 7.03 12.35
CA ASN A 46 15.69 8.48 12.54
C ASN A 46 14.28 9.06 12.48
N PHE A 47 13.25 8.22 12.36
CA PHE A 47 11.86 8.61 12.13
C PHE A 47 11.32 9.55 13.21
N GLU A 48 11.48 9.20 14.49
CA GLU A 48 10.93 9.98 15.60
C GLU A 48 11.48 11.40 15.66
N SER A 49 12.79 11.57 15.41
CA SER A 49 13.42 12.90 15.37
C SER A 49 12.90 13.72 14.18
N VAL A 50 12.84 13.08 13.00
CA VAL A 50 12.36 13.74 11.78
C VAL A 50 10.88 14.10 11.88
N LEU A 51 10.04 13.23 12.45
CA LEU A 51 8.62 13.51 12.67
C LEU A 51 8.38 14.75 13.53
N LYS A 52 9.22 14.93 14.57
CA LYS A 52 9.17 16.11 15.43
C LYS A 52 9.51 17.39 14.67
N ASP A 53 10.57 17.37 13.86
CA ASP A 53 11.00 18.50 13.04
C ASP A 53 9.99 18.81 11.93
N LEU A 54 9.50 17.77 11.26
CA LEU A 54 8.52 17.85 10.16
C LEU A 54 7.23 18.57 10.57
N ARG A 55 6.78 18.39 11.82
CA ARG A 55 5.61 19.10 12.34
C ARG A 55 5.76 20.63 12.26
N GLY A 56 6.93 21.14 12.61
CA GLY A 56 7.24 22.56 12.46
C GLY A 56 7.28 23.00 11.00
N LEU A 57 7.98 22.23 10.18
CA LEU A 57 8.13 22.50 8.75
C LEU A 57 6.80 22.53 8.00
N LEU A 58 5.90 21.58 8.29
CA LEU A 58 4.56 21.53 7.68
C LEU A 58 3.68 22.70 8.11
N ARG A 59 3.73 23.06 9.40
CA ARG A 59 2.97 24.22 9.92
C ARG A 59 3.39 25.52 9.24
N ASP A 60 4.70 25.70 9.03
CA ASP A 60 5.28 26.91 8.48
C ASP A 60 5.31 26.92 6.93
N ALA A 61 4.95 25.83 6.28
CA ALA A 61 4.92 25.71 4.83
C ALA A 61 3.76 26.48 4.20
N ASP A 62 3.96 27.05 3.02
CA ASP A 62 2.92 27.62 2.17
C ASP A 62 2.18 26.54 1.39
N PHE A 63 2.89 25.51 0.94
CA PHE A 63 2.35 24.30 0.33
C PHE A 63 3.28 23.12 0.55
N VAL A 64 2.78 21.91 0.30
CA VAL A 64 3.54 20.67 0.46
C VAL A 64 3.43 19.83 -0.81
N ALA A 65 4.57 19.53 -1.42
CA ALA A 65 4.61 18.59 -2.54
C ALA A 65 4.79 17.15 -2.05
N VAL A 66 4.11 16.21 -2.71
CA VAL A 66 4.15 14.78 -2.39
C VAL A 66 4.28 13.93 -3.65
N ASP A 67 4.95 12.80 -3.50
CA ASP A 67 5.08 11.76 -4.52
C ASP A 67 5.29 10.39 -3.88
N LEU A 68 4.96 9.29 -4.58
CA LEU A 68 5.05 7.93 -4.06
C LEU A 68 5.74 6.99 -5.04
N GLU A 69 6.51 6.02 -4.50
CA GLU A 69 6.98 4.87 -5.25
C GLU A 69 6.31 3.58 -4.77
N MET A 70 5.91 2.71 -5.72
CA MET A 70 5.04 1.57 -5.46
C MET A 70 5.61 0.28 -6.07
N THR A 71 5.19 -0.87 -5.51
CA THR A 71 5.58 -2.19 -6.02
C THR A 71 4.89 -2.58 -7.33
N GLY A 72 3.96 -1.77 -7.82
CA GLY A 72 3.27 -1.99 -9.07
C GLY A 72 2.12 -1.01 -9.29
N VAL A 73 1.64 -0.97 -10.52
CA VAL A 73 0.54 -0.08 -10.95
C VAL A 73 -0.65 -0.83 -11.56
N THR A 74 -0.43 -2.06 -12.06
CA THR A 74 -1.46 -2.84 -12.75
C THR A 74 -1.36 -4.32 -12.40
N SER A 75 -2.42 -4.90 -11.85
CA SER A 75 -2.44 -6.30 -11.38
C SER A 75 -2.65 -7.34 -12.48
N ALA A 76 -3.16 -6.91 -13.66
CA ALA A 76 -3.34 -7.75 -14.84
C ALA A 76 -3.42 -6.86 -16.09
N PRO A 77 -3.05 -7.36 -17.30
CA PRO A 77 -3.07 -6.58 -18.53
C PRO A 77 -4.43 -5.92 -18.81
N TRP A 78 -5.53 -6.63 -18.65
CA TRP A 78 -6.88 -6.11 -18.87
C TRP A 78 -7.33 -5.05 -17.83
N ARG A 79 -6.60 -4.89 -16.72
CA ARG A 79 -6.81 -3.85 -15.71
C ARG A 79 -6.03 -2.57 -16.01
N GLU A 80 -5.25 -2.55 -17.07
CA GLU A 80 -4.67 -1.31 -17.58
C GLU A 80 -5.78 -0.32 -17.99
N SER A 81 -5.50 0.98 -17.94
CA SER A 81 -6.47 2.00 -18.33
C SER A 81 -6.56 2.09 -19.84
N PHE A 82 -7.74 1.89 -20.41
CA PHE A 82 -8.01 1.91 -21.84
C PHE A 82 -8.89 3.09 -22.24
N GLU A 83 -8.87 3.45 -23.52
CA GLU A 83 -9.75 4.48 -24.06
C GLU A 83 -11.25 4.13 -23.91
N PHE A 84 -11.59 2.84 -23.93
CA PHE A 84 -12.94 2.32 -23.73
C PHE A 84 -13.39 2.26 -22.26
N ASP A 85 -12.55 2.66 -21.32
CA ASP A 85 -12.94 2.69 -19.92
C ASP A 85 -13.76 3.95 -19.62
N ARG A 86 -14.94 3.77 -19.09
CA ARG A 86 -15.74 4.81 -18.47
C ARG A 86 -15.11 5.22 -17.13
N TYR A 87 -15.38 6.43 -16.65
CA TYR A 87 -14.73 6.99 -15.46
C TYR A 87 -14.87 6.11 -14.20
N ASP A 88 -16.03 5.47 -14.01
CA ASP A 88 -16.27 4.57 -12.89
C ASP A 88 -15.40 3.30 -12.96
N ILE A 89 -15.17 2.77 -14.16
CA ILE A 89 -14.26 1.65 -14.41
C ILE A 89 -12.81 2.04 -14.10
N ARG A 90 -12.40 3.24 -14.49
CA ARG A 90 -11.04 3.74 -14.19
C ARG A 90 -10.80 3.85 -12.72
N TYR A 91 -11.78 4.36 -11.97
CA TYR A 91 -11.69 4.36 -10.52
C TYR A 91 -11.54 2.93 -9.96
N LEU A 92 -12.33 1.96 -10.43
CA LEU A 92 -12.24 0.56 -9.98
C LEU A 92 -10.86 -0.05 -10.27
N LYS A 93 -10.23 0.29 -11.39
CA LYS A 93 -8.88 -0.16 -11.73
C LYS A 93 -7.83 0.48 -10.82
N VAL A 94 -7.93 1.79 -10.56
CA VAL A 94 -7.07 2.49 -9.59
C VAL A 94 -7.25 1.93 -8.18
N LYS A 95 -8.50 1.65 -7.77
CA LYS A 95 -8.80 1.00 -6.50
C LYS A 95 -8.12 -0.37 -6.40
N ASP A 96 -8.25 -1.20 -7.42
CA ASP A 96 -7.59 -2.53 -7.48
C ASP A 96 -6.06 -2.41 -7.32
N SER A 97 -5.46 -1.45 -8.01
CA SER A 97 -4.03 -1.16 -7.89
C SER A 97 -3.66 -0.73 -6.46
N ALA A 98 -4.32 0.29 -5.93
CA ALA A 98 -4.02 0.85 -4.63
C ALA A 98 -4.24 -0.15 -3.47
N GLU A 99 -5.16 -1.09 -3.60
CA GLU A 99 -5.39 -2.13 -2.59
C GLU A 99 -4.34 -3.25 -2.64
N LYS A 100 -3.89 -3.64 -3.84
CA LYS A 100 -3.01 -4.80 -4.03
C LYS A 100 -1.52 -4.52 -3.95
N PHE A 101 -1.08 -3.34 -4.39
CA PHE A 101 0.35 -3.00 -4.36
C PHE A 101 0.72 -2.23 -3.10
N ALA A 102 1.99 -2.29 -2.73
CA ALA A 102 2.53 -1.57 -1.57
C ALA A 102 3.19 -0.26 -2.00
N VAL A 103 3.14 0.72 -1.10
CA VAL A 103 4.00 1.91 -1.15
C VAL A 103 5.33 1.57 -0.50
N VAL A 104 6.44 1.84 -1.19
CA VAL A 104 7.81 1.55 -0.73
C VAL A 104 8.62 2.80 -0.43
N GLN A 105 8.28 3.92 -1.08
CA GLN A 105 8.78 5.25 -0.72
C GLN A 105 7.66 6.27 -0.73
N PHE A 106 7.81 7.29 0.13
CA PHE A 106 6.92 8.44 0.21
C PHE A 106 7.75 9.71 0.31
N GLY A 107 7.61 10.56 -0.69
CA GLY A 107 8.24 11.86 -0.76
C GLY A 107 7.36 12.94 -0.14
N VAL A 108 7.94 13.75 0.77
CA VAL A 108 7.28 14.94 1.34
C VAL A 108 8.24 16.09 1.26
N CYS A 109 7.86 17.14 0.57
CA CYS A 109 8.67 18.35 0.43
C CYS A 109 7.85 19.58 0.80
N PRO A 110 7.94 20.08 2.05
CA PRO A 110 7.40 21.37 2.44
C PRO A 110 8.14 22.52 1.75
N PHE A 111 7.41 23.51 1.26
CA PHE A 111 7.91 24.72 0.64
C PHE A 111 7.45 25.93 1.45
N ARG A 112 8.38 26.79 1.85
CA ARG A 112 8.13 28.02 2.58
C ARG A 112 8.75 29.20 1.84
N TRP A 113 7.98 30.25 1.61
CA TRP A 113 8.48 31.50 1.02
C TRP A 113 9.31 32.30 2.04
N ASP A 114 10.48 32.70 1.64
CA ASP A 114 11.33 33.65 2.40
C ASP A 114 11.26 35.02 1.74
N SER A 115 10.54 35.96 2.41
CA SER A 115 10.35 37.33 1.89
C SER A 115 11.65 38.13 1.85
N HIS A 116 12.64 37.81 2.68
CA HIS A 116 13.94 38.52 2.68
C HIS A 116 14.80 38.07 1.50
N LYS A 117 14.80 36.79 1.19
CA LYS A 117 15.56 36.21 0.10
C LYS A 117 14.81 36.26 -1.23
N GLN A 118 13.51 36.46 -1.23
CA GLN A 118 12.63 36.36 -2.41
C GLN A 118 12.74 34.99 -3.09
N SER A 119 12.85 33.93 -2.29
CA SER A 119 13.03 32.55 -2.73
C SER A 119 12.21 31.59 -1.88
N PHE A 120 11.90 30.39 -2.42
CA PHE A 120 11.37 29.31 -1.60
C PHE A 120 12.48 28.55 -0.89
N ILE A 121 12.22 28.18 0.35
CA ILE A 121 13.03 27.23 1.11
C ILE A 121 12.29 25.89 1.06
N ALA A 122 12.93 24.87 0.47
CA ALA A 122 12.40 23.53 0.33
C ALA A 122 13.08 22.56 1.30
N HIS A 123 12.29 21.62 1.86
CA HIS A 123 12.76 20.61 2.78
C HIS A 123 12.38 19.20 2.27
N PRO A 124 13.11 18.64 1.30
CA PRO A 124 12.78 17.35 0.72
C PRO A 124 13.13 16.20 1.65
N HIS A 125 12.12 15.37 1.95
CA HIS A 125 12.23 14.15 2.74
C HIS A 125 11.83 12.94 1.90
N ASN A 126 12.59 11.86 2.02
CA ASN A 126 12.34 10.59 1.36
C ASN A 126 12.17 9.49 2.40
N PHE A 127 10.93 9.08 2.65
CA PHE A 127 10.59 8.06 3.65
C PHE A 127 10.59 6.68 3.01
N TYR A 128 11.40 5.76 3.53
CA TYR A 128 11.31 4.34 3.21
C TYR A 128 10.21 3.70 4.04
N ILE A 129 9.24 3.06 3.38
CA ILE A 129 8.05 2.49 4.02
C ILE A 129 8.01 0.99 3.74
N PHE A 130 7.71 0.21 4.77
CA PHE A 130 7.51 -1.22 4.62
C PHE A 130 6.53 -1.74 5.66
N GLN A 131 5.35 -2.17 5.21
CA GLN A 131 4.31 -2.69 6.09
C GLN A 131 4.75 -3.99 6.75
N ARG A 132 4.59 -4.09 8.08
CA ARG A 132 4.87 -5.28 8.89
C ARG A 132 3.71 -5.60 9.79
N GLN A 133 3.65 -6.86 10.23
CA GLN A 133 2.73 -7.27 11.28
C GLN A 133 3.29 -6.86 12.64
N GLU A 134 2.99 -5.65 13.07
CA GLU A 134 3.47 -5.10 14.35
C GLU A 134 2.64 -5.58 15.54
N ILE A 135 1.40 -5.98 15.33
CA ILE A 135 0.47 -6.41 16.39
C ILE A 135 0.34 -7.93 16.33
N PRO A 136 0.84 -8.67 17.33
CA PRO A 136 0.69 -10.13 17.41
C PRO A 136 -0.80 -10.54 17.51
N GLY A 137 -1.18 -11.57 16.78
CA GLY A 137 -2.56 -12.09 16.78
C GLY A 137 -3.58 -11.26 15.99
N SER A 138 -3.14 -10.23 15.29
CA SER A 138 -3.94 -9.56 14.27
C SER A 138 -4.11 -10.50 13.07
N ASN A 139 -5.35 -10.68 12.61
CA ASN A 139 -5.65 -11.41 11.37
C ASN A 139 -5.33 -10.59 10.11
N GLN A 140 -4.57 -9.51 10.25
CA GLN A 140 -4.19 -8.66 9.15
C GLN A 140 -3.25 -9.40 8.22
N CYS A 141 -3.73 -9.67 7.01
CA CYS A 141 -2.88 -10.09 5.92
C CYS A 141 -2.02 -8.89 5.49
N CYS A 142 -0.72 -8.97 5.72
CA CYS A 142 0.24 -7.97 5.24
C CYS A 142 0.81 -8.38 3.87
N GLU A 143 0.03 -9.09 3.07
CA GLU A 143 0.41 -9.50 1.73
C GLU A 143 0.18 -8.38 0.72
N PHE A 144 1.06 -8.25 -0.24
CA PHE A 144 0.94 -7.32 -1.35
C PHE A 144 1.57 -7.91 -2.61
N LEU A 145 1.10 -7.45 -3.77
CA LEU A 145 1.66 -7.84 -5.04
C LEU A 145 2.90 -7.02 -5.39
N CYS A 146 3.78 -7.64 -6.18
CA CYS A 146 4.89 -6.97 -6.84
C CYS A 146 4.79 -7.20 -8.35
N GLN A 147 4.77 -6.12 -9.12
CA GLN A 147 4.84 -6.18 -10.57
C GLN A 147 6.31 -6.14 -10.98
N THR A 148 6.79 -7.16 -11.70
CA THR A 148 8.21 -7.30 -12.05
C THR A 148 8.74 -6.10 -12.81
N THR A 149 7.97 -5.55 -13.73
CA THR A 149 8.34 -4.34 -14.50
C THR A 149 8.52 -3.11 -13.60
N SER A 150 7.71 -2.96 -12.55
CA SER A 150 7.88 -1.88 -11.59
C SER A 150 9.11 -2.09 -10.71
N LEU A 151 9.40 -3.33 -10.30
CA LEU A 151 10.63 -3.64 -9.56
C LEU A 151 11.87 -3.43 -10.41
N ASP A 152 11.85 -3.84 -11.69
CA ASP A 152 12.95 -3.60 -12.64
C ASP A 152 13.18 -2.10 -12.86
N PHE A 153 12.09 -1.33 -12.94
CA PHE A 153 12.15 0.13 -13.02
C PHE A 153 12.82 0.74 -11.78
N LEU A 154 12.38 0.39 -10.58
CA LEU A 154 12.98 0.86 -9.34
C LEU A 154 14.47 0.44 -9.23
N ALA A 155 14.81 -0.79 -9.61
CA ALA A 155 16.19 -1.29 -9.63
C ALA A 155 17.07 -0.52 -10.62
N LYS A 156 16.57 -0.17 -11.80
CA LYS A 156 17.25 0.67 -12.79
C LYS A 156 17.64 2.03 -12.22
N TYR A 157 16.79 2.59 -11.35
CA TYR A 157 17.05 3.86 -10.67
C TYR A 157 17.69 3.68 -9.29
N GLN A 158 18.29 2.51 -9.03
CA GLN A 158 19.10 2.21 -7.85
C GLN A 158 18.33 2.27 -6.50
N PHE A 159 17.04 1.97 -6.54
CA PHE A 159 16.25 1.83 -5.31
C PHE A 159 16.87 0.77 -4.39
N ASP A 160 17.08 1.12 -3.11
CA ASP A 160 17.63 0.18 -2.14
C ASP A 160 16.53 -0.67 -1.48
N PHE A 161 16.22 -1.80 -2.12
CA PHE A 161 15.25 -2.78 -1.59
C PHE A 161 15.67 -3.34 -0.23
N ASN A 162 16.97 -3.51 0.01
CA ASN A 162 17.47 -4.03 1.29
C ASN A 162 17.22 -3.03 2.41
N LEU A 163 17.49 -1.76 2.17
CA LEU A 163 17.20 -0.69 3.12
C LEU A 163 15.70 -0.62 3.40
N CYS A 164 14.87 -0.64 2.35
CA CYS A 164 13.41 -0.62 2.48
C CYS A 164 12.89 -1.77 3.34
N VAL A 165 13.31 -3.01 3.05
CA VAL A 165 12.86 -4.19 3.80
C VAL A 165 13.38 -4.19 5.23
N ARG A 166 14.64 -3.81 5.51
CA ARG A 166 15.20 -3.85 6.85
C ARG A 166 14.81 -2.65 7.70
N GLU A 167 14.89 -1.45 7.14
CA GLU A 167 14.79 -0.18 7.85
C GLU A 167 13.55 0.64 7.49
N GLY A 168 12.72 0.15 6.57
CA GLY A 168 11.45 0.80 6.22
C GLY A 168 10.54 0.95 7.44
N ILE A 169 9.88 2.09 7.53
CA ILE A 169 8.96 2.46 8.60
C ILE A 169 7.65 1.70 8.38
N SER A 170 7.20 0.97 9.39
CA SER A 170 5.90 0.30 9.35
C SER A 170 4.76 1.29 9.61
N TYR A 171 3.52 0.84 9.38
CA TYR A 171 2.33 1.65 9.62
C TYR A 171 1.09 0.80 9.88
N LEU A 172 0.10 1.42 10.54
CA LEU A 172 -1.28 0.98 10.61
C LEU A 172 -2.17 2.03 9.94
N SER A 173 -3.17 1.59 9.19
CA SER A 173 -4.24 2.50 8.76
C SER A 173 -5.10 2.93 9.95
N ARG A 174 -5.91 3.98 9.78
CA ARG A 174 -6.85 4.41 10.86
C ARG A 174 -7.84 3.31 11.19
N SER A 175 -8.40 2.65 10.18
CA SER A 175 -9.33 1.54 10.41
C SER A 175 -8.67 0.35 11.12
N GLN A 176 -7.40 0.06 10.83
CA GLN A 176 -6.64 -1.00 11.51
C GLN A 176 -6.34 -0.66 12.97
N GLU A 177 -6.03 0.60 13.26
CA GLU A 177 -5.85 1.07 14.65
C GLU A 177 -7.15 0.97 15.43
N GLU A 178 -8.27 1.48 14.87
CA GLU A 178 -9.60 1.41 15.48
C GLU A 178 -10.00 -0.04 15.78
N GLU A 179 -9.89 -0.94 14.79
CA GLU A 179 -10.17 -2.37 14.97
C GLU A 179 -9.29 -3.01 16.07
N ALA A 180 -8.01 -2.66 16.12
CA ALA A 180 -7.09 -3.18 17.14
C ALA A 180 -7.47 -2.69 18.54
N LEU A 181 -7.83 -1.42 18.70
CA LEU A 181 -8.26 -0.84 19.97
C LEU A 181 -9.62 -1.40 20.43
N GLU A 182 -10.58 -1.57 19.51
CA GLU A 182 -11.87 -2.22 19.80
C GLU A 182 -11.68 -3.66 20.26
N ARG A 183 -10.80 -4.41 19.60
CA ARG A 183 -10.46 -5.77 19.99
C ARG A 183 -9.81 -5.84 21.38
N ILE A 184 -8.89 -4.92 21.67
CA ILE A 184 -8.31 -4.80 23.02
C ILE A 184 -9.43 -4.50 24.02
N SER A 185 -10.31 -3.55 23.73
CA SER A 185 -11.41 -3.20 24.60
C SER A 185 -12.33 -4.41 24.86
N SER A 186 -12.74 -5.16 23.83
CA SER A 186 -13.58 -6.34 23.97
C SER A 186 -12.92 -7.44 24.80
N ILE A 187 -11.62 -7.73 24.56
CA ILE A 187 -10.88 -8.74 25.32
C ILE A 187 -10.78 -8.37 26.80
N TYR A 188 -10.61 -7.09 27.12
CA TYR A 188 -10.38 -6.65 28.50
C TYR A 188 -11.66 -6.24 29.25
N MET A 189 -12.78 -6.00 28.55
CA MET A 189 -14.08 -5.70 29.17
C MET A 189 -14.91 -6.94 29.48
N ASP A 190 -14.69 -8.04 28.77
CA ASP A 190 -15.44 -9.27 28.99
C ASP A 190 -14.99 -9.95 30.29
N GLU A 191 -15.87 -10.01 31.29
CA GLU A 191 -15.63 -10.67 32.58
C GLU A 191 -15.47 -12.18 32.44
N SER A 192 -16.01 -12.79 31.36
CA SER A 192 -15.87 -14.21 31.06
C SER A 192 -14.52 -14.58 30.40
N SER A 193 -13.73 -13.58 30.04
CA SER A 193 -12.49 -13.72 29.24
C SER A 193 -11.25 -14.09 30.07
N ASP A 194 -11.38 -14.66 31.24
CA ASP A 194 -10.26 -15.22 32.04
C ASP A 194 -9.40 -16.24 31.26
N SER A 195 -9.96 -16.78 30.18
CA SER A 195 -9.27 -17.73 29.29
C SER A 195 -8.16 -17.07 28.45
N VAL A 196 -8.28 -15.78 28.08
CA VAL A 196 -7.33 -15.08 27.19
C VAL A 196 -6.05 -14.68 27.94
N PHE A 197 -6.13 -14.45 29.26
CA PHE A 197 -4.97 -14.09 30.08
C PHE A 197 -4.08 -15.25 30.49
N GLY A 198 -4.30 -16.46 29.93
CA GLY A 198 -3.67 -17.68 30.40
C GLY A 198 -4.19 -18.06 31.79
N LEU A 199 -5.32 -17.45 32.21
CA LEU A 199 -6.14 -17.83 33.33
C LEU A 199 -7.17 -18.90 32.92
N ARG A 200 -7.14 -19.37 31.65
CA ARG A 200 -7.86 -20.59 31.30
C ARG A 200 -7.58 -21.55 32.42
N GLU A 201 -8.60 -22.09 33.00
CA GLU A 201 -8.50 -23.27 33.79
C GLU A 201 -7.68 -24.27 32.96
N ASP A 202 -6.33 -24.26 33.12
CA ASP A 202 -5.53 -25.41 32.75
C ASP A 202 -6.13 -26.49 33.64
N ALA A 203 -7.14 -27.17 33.09
CA ALA A 203 -7.70 -28.36 33.69
C ALA A 203 -6.49 -29.15 34.10
N ASP A 204 -6.34 -29.33 35.41
CA ASP A 204 -5.26 -29.99 36.12
C ASP A 204 -4.04 -30.32 35.25
N PHE A 205 -3.02 -29.44 35.23
CA PHE A 205 -1.76 -29.76 34.54
C PHE A 205 -1.25 -31.07 35.08
N PRO A 206 -1.34 -32.22 34.37
CA PRO A 206 -1.05 -33.49 34.89
C PRO A 206 0.47 -33.60 35.12
N LEU A 207 0.88 -33.70 36.37
CA LEU A 207 2.27 -33.94 36.75
C LEU A 207 2.65 -35.41 36.46
N VAL A 208 2.81 -35.75 35.18
CA VAL A 208 3.08 -37.12 34.71
C VAL A 208 4.54 -37.49 34.89
N ARG A 209 5.46 -36.54 34.85
CA ARG A 209 6.89 -36.79 34.94
C ARG A 209 7.35 -36.67 36.39
N MET A 210 8.13 -37.62 36.88
CA MET A 210 8.73 -37.59 38.23
C MET A 210 9.50 -36.27 38.47
N ALA A 211 10.21 -35.77 37.45
CA ALA A 211 10.92 -34.50 37.54
C ALA A 211 9.99 -33.30 37.81
N ASP A 212 8.77 -33.27 37.21
CA ASP A 212 7.77 -32.22 37.44
C ASP A 212 7.14 -32.34 38.82
N VAL A 213 6.95 -33.57 39.34
CA VAL A 213 6.45 -33.83 40.70
C VAL A 213 7.48 -33.35 41.75
N LEU A 214 8.75 -33.71 41.61
CA LEU A 214 9.82 -33.26 42.49
C LEU A 214 9.98 -31.73 42.41
N PHE A 215 9.89 -31.16 41.24
CA PHE A 215 9.95 -29.71 41.05
C PHE A 215 8.74 -29.01 41.69
N ALA A 216 7.53 -29.55 41.57
CA ALA A 216 6.33 -29.04 42.21
C ALA A 216 6.42 -29.02 43.72
N GLU A 217 6.88 -30.12 44.35
CA GLU A 217 7.07 -30.19 45.80
C GLU A 217 8.16 -29.21 46.29
N ARG A 218 9.25 -29.09 45.55
CA ARG A 218 10.26 -28.08 45.86
C ARG A 218 9.70 -26.67 45.80
N MET A 219 8.96 -26.32 44.75
CA MET A 219 8.34 -24.99 44.59
C MET A 219 7.31 -24.73 45.68
N LYS A 220 6.51 -25.70 46.02
CA LYS A 220 5.54 -25.64 47.12
C LYS A 220 6.20 -25.28 48.42
N ASN A 221 7.32 -25.93 48.78
CA ASN A 221 8.06 -25.64 50.00
C ASN A 221 8.70 -24.23 49.93
N THR A 222 9.35 -23.86 48.86
CA THR A 222 9.97 -22.52 48.71
C THR A 222 8.90 -21.40 48.80
N ILE A 223 7.76 -21.57 48.16
CA ILE A 223 6.65 -20.59 48.23
C ILE A 223 6.07 -20.51 49.64
N ARG A 224 5.93 -21.67 50.34
CA ARG A 224 5.46 -21.73 51.72
C ARG A 224 6.43 -21.02 52.67
N GLU A 225 7.71 -21.28 52.59
CA GLU A 225 8.75 -20.62 53.42
C GLU A 225 8.73 -19.11 53.23
N TRP A 226 8.61 -18.63 51.98
CA TRP A 226 8.49 -17.21 51.69
C TRP A 226 7.20 -16.61 52.29
N ARG A 227 6.05 -17.26 52.08
CA ARG A 227 4.76 -16.83 52.64
C ARG A 227 4.79 -16.77 54.18
N ASP A 228 5.26 -17.82 54.84
CA ASP A 228 5.33 -17.88 56.27
C ASP A 228 6.31 -16.86 56.87
N SER A 229 7.37 -16.51 56.13
CA SER A 229 8.27 -15.41 56.48
C SER A 229 7.63 -14.02 56.41
N LEU A 230 6.65 -13.82 55.50
CA LEU A 230 5.86 -12.58 55.46
C LEU A 230 4.93 -12.45 56.66
N LEU A 231 4.25 -13.56 57.01
CA LEU A 231 3.30 -13.57 58.11
C LEU A 231 3.96 -13.45 59.48
N SER A 232 5.16 -13.98 59.66
CA SER A 232 5.92 -13.90 60.90
C SER A 232 6.53 -12.51 61.16
N LYS A 233 6.78 -11.70 60.13
CA LYS A 233 7.37 -10.36 60.25
C LYS A 233 6.38 -9.23 60.59
N GLY A 234 5.10 -9.52 60.62
CA GLY A 234 4.05 -8.57 61.05
C GLY A 234 4.16 -8.15 62.53
N SER A 235 5.11 -8.74 63.34
CA SER A 235 5.23 -8.51 64.80
C SER A 235 6.52 -7.80 65.25
N SER A 236 7.49 -7.51 64.39
CA SER A 236 8.69 -6.74 64.81
C SER A 236 9.46 -6.17 63.63
N SER A 237 9.65 -4.87 63.64
CA SER A 237 10.54 -4.10 62.77
C SER A 237 12.00 -4.42 63.15
N SER A 238 12.69 -5.22 62.36
CA SER A 238 14.15 -5.28 62.36
C SER A 238 14.71 -5.81 61.03
N GLU A 239 15.79 -5.21 60.62
CA GLU A 239 16.62 -5.33 59.45
C GLU A 239 16.65 -6.69 58.72
N ILE A 240 16.39 -6.65 57.43
CA ILE A 240 16.50 -7.83 56.54
C ILE A 240 17.98 -8.12 56.28
N LYS A 241 18.57 -9.06 56.99
CA LYS A 241 19.82 -9.69 56.60
C LYS A 241 19.58 -10.56 55.38
N GLN A 242 20.21 -10.21 54.26
CA GLN A 242 20.34 -11.04 53.07
C GLN A 242 21.11 -12.32 53.43
N THR A 243 20.42 -13.44 53.61
CA THR A 243 21.09 -14.75 53.67
C THR A 243 21.33 -15.22 52.24
N SER A 244 22.59 -15.07 51.83
CA SER A 244 23.14 -15.58 50.57
C SER A 244 23.36 -17.10 50.67
N THR A 245 22.47 -17.91 50.13
CA THR A 245 22.76 -19.29 49.74
C THR A 245 22.44 -19.47 48.24
N GLY A 246 23.34 -20.08 47.55
CA GLY A 246 23.57 -20.19 46.11
C GLY A 246 22.42 -20.60 45.15
N SER A 247 21.15 -20.42 45.54
CA SER A 247 19.99 -20.56 44.63
C SER A 247 19.25 -19.23 44.37
N SER A 248 19.83 -18.11 44.72
CA SER A 248 19.23 -16.80 44.99
C SER A 248 18.88 -15.95 43.75
N GLN A 249 19.25 -16.37 42.53
CA GLN A 249 18.98 -15.57 41.34
C GLN A 249 17.61 -15.80 40.71
N ARG A 250 16.86 -16.86 41.09
CA ARG A 250 15.58 -17.22 40.47
C ARG A 250 14.37 -16.65 41.18
N PHE A 251 14.52 -16.22 42.42
CA PHE A 251 13.46 -15.65 43.24
C PHE A 251 13.95 -14.33 43.83
N GLN A 252 13.27 -13.27 43.47
CA GLN A 252 13.54 -11.94 43.99
C GLN A 252 12.29 -11.39 44.65
N MET A 253 12.42 -10.93 45.90
CA MET A 253 11.33 -10.23 46.57
C MET A 253 11.14 -8.87 45.94
N VAL A 254 9.91 -8.55 45.52
CA VAL A 254 9.50 -7.29 44.88
C VAL A 254 8.21 -6.80 45.52
N PHE A 255 7.90 -5.55 45.34
CA PHE A 255 6.56 -5.03 45.64
C PHE A 255 5.83 -4.73 44.35
N PHE A 256 4.65 -5.36 44.19
CA PHE A 256 3.73 -4.98 43.15
C PHE A 256 2.71 -4.00 43.75
N LYS A 257 2.91 -2.72 43.43
CA LYS A 257 2.27 -1.62 44.17
C LYS A 257 2.56 -1.75 45.69
N THR A 258 1.54 -1.92 46.48
CA THR A 258 1.69 -2.05 47.98
C THR A 258 1.84 -3.49 48.45
N ARG A 259 1.66 -4.50 47.54
CA ARG A 259 1.62 -5.90 47.90
C ARG A 259 2.99 -6.56 47.76
N PRO A 260 3.44 -7.34 48.76
CA PRO A 260 4.66 -8.11 48.61
C PRO A 260 4.49 -9.20 47.56
N GLY A 261 5.53 -9.37 46.73
CA GLY A 261 5.52 -10.32 45.64
C GLY A 261 6.87 -11.03 45.48
N LEU A 262 6.83 -12.15 44.79
CA LEU A 262 8.00 -12.97 44.47
C LEU A 262 8.15 -12.99 42.94
N ALA A 263 9.20 -12.34 42.44
CA ALA A 263 9.49 -12.34 40.99
C ALA A 263 10.16 -13.65 40.60
N LEU A 264 9.70 -14.24 39.51
CA LEU A 264 10.16 -15.52 38.97
C LEU A 264 11.03 -15.24 37.74
N SER A 265 12.33 -15.52 37.85
CA SER A 265 13.33 -15.33 36.80
C SER A 265 14.05 -16.63 36.46
N GLY A 266 14.38 -16.84 35.16
CA GLY A 266 15.18 -17.99 34.73
C GLY A 266 14.46 -19.34 34.77
N PHE A 267 13.13 -19.35 34.77
CA PHE A 267 12.33 -20.57 34.65
C PHE A 267 11.88 -20.79 33.21
N THR A 268 11.84 -22.06 32.81
CA THR A 268 11.25 -22.42 31.49
C THR A 268 9.72 -22.27 31.51
N SER A 269 9.11 -22.15 30.37
CA SER A 269 7.64 -22.04 30.23
C SER A 269 6.90 -23.22 30.89
N ARG A 270 7.48 -24.43 30.83
CA ARG A 270 6.96 -25.62 31.53
C ARG A 270 7.03 -25.47 33.05
N GLN A 271 8.16 -25.04 33.59
CA GLN A 271 8.34 -24.79 35.00
C GLN A 271 7.38 -23.71 35.54
N LEU A 272 7.17 -22.64 34.78
CA LEU A 272 6.21 -21.60 35.13
C LEU A 272 4.76 -22.10 35.18
N ARG A 273 4.37 -23.01 34.29
CA ARG A 273 3.07 -23.69 34.38
C ARG A 273 2.94 -24.53 35.66
N VAL A 274 3.96 -25.28 36.01
CA VAL A 274 3.97 -26.04 37.27
C VAL A 274 3.86 -25.10 38.47
N ILE A 275 4.63 -24.01 38.52
CA ILE A 275 4.58 -23.02 39.59
C ILE A 275 3.15 -22.43 39.68
N LYS A 276 2.54 -22.06 38.57
CA LYS A 276 1.15 -21.55 38.49
C LYS A 276 0.18 -22.58 39.10
N ALA A 277 0.26 -23.85 38.71
CA ALA A 277 -0.59 -24.91 39.19
C ALA A 277 -0.41 -25.12 40.71
N VAL A 278 0.84 -25.14 41.20
CA VAL A 278 1.17 -25.24 42.62
C VAL A 278 0.59 -24.06 43.42
N THR A 279 0.79 -22.84 42.94
CA THR A 279 0.26 -21.64 43.60
C THR A 279 -1.26 -21.71 43.72
N LYS A 280 -1.97 -22.00 42.61
CA LYS A 280 -3.45 -22.08 42.57
C LYS A 280 -3.97 -23.20 43.51
N LYS A 281 -3.32 -24.38 43.52
CA LYS A 281 -3.82 -25.55 44.25
C LYS A 281 -3.57 -25.45 45.73
N HIS A 282 -2.48 -24.87 46.18
CA HIS A 282 -2.01 -24.97 47.59
C HIS A 282 -2.06 -23.65 48.38
N PHE A 283 -2.23 -22.49 47.69
CA PHE A 283 -2.20 -21.17 48.35
C PHE A 283 -3.38 -20.33 47.91
N LYS A 284 -4.34 -20.13 48.79
CA LYS A 284 -5.54 -19.30 48.51
C LYS A 284 -5.26 -17.79 48.60
N ASP A 285 -4.26 -17.42 49.37
CA ASP A 285 -3.81 -16.07 49.68
C ASP A 285 -2.68 -15.59 48.73
N LEU A 286 -2.33 -16.38 47.73
CA LEU A 286 -1.33 -16.03 46.72
C LEU A 286 -1.94 -16.01 45.34
N ALA A 287 -1.64 -14.98 44.59
CA ALA A 287 -2.03 -14.85 43.18
C ALA A 287 -0.81 -14.94 42.26
N TYR A 288 -0.89 -15.81 41.25
CA TYR A 288 0.10 -15.84 40.17
C TYR A 288 -0.35 -14.87 39.07
N ILE A 289 0.48 -13.84 38.79
CA ILE A 289 0.19 -12.80 37.82
C ILE A 289 1.30 -12.65 36.82
N ARG A 290 0.95 -12.11 35.68
CA ARG A 290 1.87 -11.68 34.60
C ARG A 290 1.78 -10.17 34.47
N VAL A 291 2.90 -9.49 34.54
CA VAL A 291 2.98 -8.02 34.42
C VAL A 291 3.98 -7.62 33.35
N ALA A 292 3.85 -6.40 32.84
CA ALA A 292 4.83 -5.81 31.96
C ALA A 292 6.19 -5.74 32.67
N GLY A 293 7.25 -6.23 32.05
CA GLY A 293 8.62 -6.11 32.56
C GLY A 293 9.29 -4.84 32.03
N GLU A 294 10.31 -4.35 32.75
CA GLU A 294 11.14 -3.22 32.29
C GLU A 294 11.93 -3.55 31.01
N ALA A 295 12.20 -4.84 30.76
CA ALA A 295 12.76 -5.34 29.51
C ALA A 295 11.66 -6.04 28.70
N THR A 296 11.79 -6.10 27.38
CA THR A 296 10.85 -6.63 26.37
C THR A 296 10.14 -7.96 26.68
N SER A 297 10.45 -8.63 27.81
CA SER A 297 9.81 -9.89 28.24
C SER A 297 8.91 -9.68 29.46
N PRO A 298 7.67 -10.23 29.44
CA PRO A 298 6.75 -10.11 30.57
C PRO A 298 7.31 -10.80 31.81
N GLN A 299 7.27 -10.09 32.94
CA GLN A 299 7.67 -10.59 34.22
C GLN A 299 6.53 -11.40 34.87
N GLN A 300 6.86 -12.48 35.56
CA GLN A 300 5.89 -13.31 36.26
C GLN A 300 6.10 -13.20 37.75
N LEU A 301 5.01 -12.95 38.46
CA LEU A 301 5.05 -12.71 39.90
C LEU A 301 4.07 -13.65 40.62
N ILE A 302 4.42 -14.01 41.86
CA ILE A 302 3.49 -14.55 42.85
C ILE A 302 3.29 -13.43 43.86
N VAL A 303 2.05 -12.92 44.02
CA VAL A 303 1.74 -11.79 44.89
C VAL A 303 0.85 -12.24 46.05
N TYR A 304 1.17 -11.78 47.26
CA TYR A 304 0.35 -12.01 48.44
C TYR A 304 -0.85 -11.07 48.45
N THR A 305 -2.02 -11.60 48.84
CA THR A 305 -3.29 -10.85 48.94
C THR A 305 -3.92 -11.12 50.31
N ASP A 306 -4.36 -10.06 50.99
CA ASP A 306 -4.89 -10.14 52.37
C ASP A 306 -6.31 -10.70 52.43
N SER A 307 -7.10 -10.52 51.35
CA SER A 307 -8.48 -10.96 51.26
C SER A 307 -8.87 -11.29 49.79
N ASN A 308 -10.07 -11.82 49.62
CA ASN A 308 -10.64 -12.01 48.27
C ASN A 308 -10.86 -10.68 47.57
N ASP A 309 -11.33 -9.65 48.26
CA ASP A 309 -11.54 -8.31 47.68
C ASP A 309 -10.22 -7.70 47.20
N ASP A 310 -9.12 -7.90 48.01
CA ASP A 310 -7.80 -7.45 47.59
C ASP A 310 -7.27 -8.23 46.41
N ARG A 311 -7.61 -9.51 46.31
CA ARG A 311 -7.29 -10.34 45.13
C ARG A 311 -8.03 -9.86 43.88
N ASP A 312 -9.33 -9.56 43.99
CA ASP A 312 -10.12 -9.07 42.89
C ASP A 312 -9.62 -7.69 42.43
N LEU A 313 -9.26 -6.83 43.38
CA LEU A 313 -8.61 -5.55 43.10
C LEU A 313 -7.28 -5.74 42.38
N LEU A 314 -6.42 -6.68 42.83
CA LEU A 314 -5.16 -7.01 42.16
C LEU A 314 -5.39 -7.48 40.72
N MET A 315 -6.36 -8.37 40.50
CA MET A 315 -6.67 -8.88 39.17
C MET A 315 -7.16 -7.75 38.24
N LYS A 316 -8.00 -6.84 38.72
CA LYS A 316 -8.41 -5.66 37.98
C LYS A 316 -7.22 -4.76 37.62
N GLU A 317 -6.32 -4.50 38.57
CA GLU A 317 -5.12 -3.68 38.36
C GLU A 317 -4.16 -4.29 37.33
N VAL A 318 -3.99 -5.62 37.35
CA VAL A 318 -3.17 -6.35 36.36
C VAL A 318 -3.83 -6.25 34.98
N LYS A 319 -5.16 -6.46 34.91
CA LYS A 319 -5.94 -6.37 33.67
C LYS A 319 -5.82 -4.97 33.04
N ASP A 320 -5.99 -3.92 33.84
CA ASP A 320 -5.83 -2.53 33.41
C ASP A 320 -4.39 -2.21 32.95
N GLY A 321 -3.39 -2.77 33.63
CA GLY A 321 -1.98 -2.63 33.25
C GLY A 321 -1.70 -3.26 31.88
N LEU A 322 -2.14 -4.48 31.67
CA LEU A 322 -1.97 -5.21 30.40
C LEU A 322 -2.73 -4.54 29.25
N ARG A 323 -3.96 -4.02 29.52
CA ARG A 323 -4.72 -3.23 28.55
C ARG A 323 -3.94 -2.00 28.10
N LYS A 324 -3.44 -1.20 29.05
CA LYS A 324 -2.64 0.00 28.74
C LYS A 324 -1.38 -0.33 27.95
N GLU A 325 -0.69 -1.43 28.30
CA GLU A 325 0.48 -1.89 27.54
C GLU A 325 0.10 -2.24 26.08
N ALA A 326 -1.02 -2.96 25.90
CA ALA A 326 -1.51 -3.32 24.57
C ALA A 326 -1.91 -2.05 23.76
N GLU A 327 -2.58 -1.09 24.37
CA GLU A 327 -2.93 0.19 23.74
C GLU A 327 -1.67 1.00 23.34
N ILE A 328 -0.64 1.03 24.19
CA ILE A 328 0.64 1.67 23.89
C ILE A 328 1.32 0.99 22.69
N LYS A 329 1.29 -0.35 22.61
CA LYS A 329 1.84 -1.08 21.47
C LYS A 329 1.09 -0.77 20.19
N VAL A 330 -0.24 -0.66 20.22
CA VAL A 330 -1.03 -0.25 19.03
C VAL A 330 -0.63 1.15 18.60
N ARG A 331 -0.56 2.11 19.53
CA ARG A 331 -0.17 3.50 19.21
C ARG A 331 1.27 3.59 18.66
N SER A 332 2.21 2.80 19.18
CA SER A 332 3.57 2.78 18.65
C SER A 332 3.65 2.15 17.25
N ALA A 333 2.72 1.26 16.92
CA ALA A 333 2.64 0.63 15.60
C ALA A 333 1.99 1.52 14.53
N VAL A 334 1.40 2.67 14.89
CA VAL A 334 0.87 3.66 13.94
C VAL A 334 1.94 4.13 12.94
N GLY A 335 3.17 4.30 13.40
CA GLY A 335 4.35 4.47 12.55
C GLY A 335 4.23 5.60 11.53
N PHE A 336 4.51 5.30 10.24
CA PHE A 336 4.53 6.31 9.17
C PHE A 336 3.20 7.07 9.04
N ARG A 337 2.06 6.48 9.41
CA ARG A 337 0.77 7.19 9.32
C ARG A 337 0.75 8.50 10.10
N HIS A 338 1.60 8.68 11.11
CA HIS A 338 1.73 9.98 11.77
C HIS A 338 2.10 11.12 10.82
N VAL A 339 2.83 10.83 9.72
CA VAL A 339 3.13 11.83 8.68
C VAL A 339 1.84 12.20 7.94
N ILE A 340 1.03 11.22 7.58
CA ILE A 340 -0.26 11.44 6.91
C ILE A 340 -1.24 12.22 7.82
N ASP A 341 -1.26 11.90 9.11
CA ASP A 341 -2.07 12.62 10.10
C ASP A 341 -1.62 14.08 10.23
N LEU A 342 -0.31 14.36 10.20
CA LEU A 342 0.21 15.71 10.16
C LEU A 342 -0.20 16.47 8.88
N LEU A 343 -0.01 15.86 7.70
CA LEU A 343 -0.42 16.45 6.42
C LEU A 343 -1.92 16.78 6.41
N SER A 344 -2.76 15.88 6.95
CA SER A 344 -4.21 16.07 7.05
C SER A 344 -4.59 17.16 8.07
N SER A 345 -3.89 17.26 9.22
CA SER A 345 -4.22 18.21 10.30
C SER A 345 -3.82 19.64 9.96
N GLU A 346 -2.68 19.83 9.29
CA GLU A 346 -2.18 21.15 8.92
C GLU A 346 -2.95 21.79 7.76
N ARG A 347 -3.74 20.98 7.01
CA ARG A 347 -4.64 21.42 5.92
C ARG A 347 -3.97 22.32 4.89
N LYS A 348 -2.68 22.14 4.66
CA LYS A 348 -1.93 22.89 3.63
C LYS A 348 -2.33 22.43 2.24
N LEU A 349 -2.11 23.27 1.24
CA LEU A 349 -2.26 22.90 -0.14
C LEU A 349 -1.29 21.77 -0.48
N ILE A 350 -1.83 20.62 -0.87
CA ILE A 350 -1.04 19.46 -1.33
C ILE A 350 -0.82 19.58 -2.83
N VAL A 351 0.39 19.38 -3.27
CA VAL A 351 0.77 19.44 -4.68
C VAL A 351 1.33 18.11 -5.14
N GLY A 352 0.74 17.53 -6.17
CA GLY A 352 1.22 16.29 -6.80
C GLY A 352 1.40 16.46 -8.30
N HIS A 353 1.90 15.43 -8.96
CA HIS A 353 2.01 15.37 -10.43
C HIS A 353 1.41 14.09 -10.96
N ASN A 354 0.26 14.15 -11.66
CA ASN A 354 -0.50 12.98 -12.12
C ASN A 354 -0.85 12.05 -10.94
N CYS A 355 -1.30 12.64 -9.85
CA CYS A 355 -1.26 12.03 -8.51
C CYS A 355 -2.55 11.31 -8.08
N PHE A 356 -3.50 11.02 -8.98
CA PHE A 356 -4.75 10.35 -8.59
C PHE A 356 -4.50 8.94 -7.99
N LEU A 357 -3.57 8.18 -8.58
CA LEU A 357 -3.17 6.87 -8.06
C LEU A 357 -2.48 7.01 -6.69
N ASP A 358 -1.61 8.02 -6.53
CA ASP A 358 -0.95 8.31 -5.25
C ASP A 358 -1.97 8.60 -4.14
N MET A 359 -2.99 9.42 -4.45
CA MET A 359 -4.06 9.75 -3.50
C MET A 359 -4.90 8.51 -3.14
N ALA A 360 -5.13 7.61 -4.09
CA ALA A 360 -5.81 6.34 -3.83
C ALA A 360 -4.96 5.43 -2.92
N HIS A 361 -3.64 5.37 -3.13
CA HIS A 361 -2.71 4.65 -2.24
C HIS A 361 -2.68 5.26 -0.83
N ILE A 362 -2.63 6.59 -0.71
CA ILE A 362 -2.69 7.27 0.59
C ILE A 362 -3.95 6.86 1.35
N TYR A 363 -5.10 6.86 0.68
CA TYR A 363 -6.35 6.44 1.31
C TYR A 363 -6.30 4.97 1.72
N SER A 364 -5.99 4.08 0.78
CA SER A 364 -5.99 2.62 0.98
C SER A 364 -5.05 2.18 2.10
N LYS A 365 -3.84 2.76 2.16
CA LYS A 365 -2.78 2.31 3.07
C LYS A 365 -2.86 2.97 4.45
N PHE A 366 -3.34 4.21 4.54
CA PHE A 366 -3.23 4.98 5.77
C PHE A 366 -4.59 5.38 6.39
N ILE A 367 -5.67 5.39 5.60
CA ILE A 367 -7.00 5.73 6.10
C ILE A 367 -7.83 4.46 6.30
N GLY A 368 -8.10 3.73 5.23
CA GLY A 368 -8.88 2.50 5.31
C GLY A 368 -9.23 1.95 3.93
N PRO A 369 -10.12 0.96 3.85
CA PRO A 369 -10.56 0.38 2.59
C PRO A 369 -11.14 1.44 1.65
N LEU A 370 -10.78 1.38 0.37
CA LEU A 370 -11.30 2.30 -0.62
C LEU A 370 -12.81 2.05 -0.83
N PRO A 371 -13.64 3.10 -0.88
CA PRO A 371 -15.05 3.01 -1.19
C PRO A 371 -15.35 2.28 -2.51
N SER A 372 -16.58 1.79 -2.67
CA SER A 372 -16.98 1.05 -3.87
C SER A 372 -17.23 1.94 -5.07
N THR A 373 -17.50 3.23 -4.86
CA THR A 373 -17.77 4.23 -5.90
C THR A 373 -16.76 5.38 -5.86
N ALA A 374 -16.57 6.04 -6.99
CA ALA A 374 -15.69 7.20 -7.09
C ALA A 374 -16.23 8.39 -6.27
N GLU A 375 -17.54 8.56 -6.24
CA GLU A 375 -18.24 9.62 -5.51
C GLU A 375 -18.06 9.51 -4.00
N ASP A 376 -18.20 8.29 -3.45
CA ASP A 376 -17.96 8.03 -2.03
C ASP A 376 -16.48 8.21 -1.66
N TYR A 377 -15.58 7.80 -2.57
CA TYR A 377 -14.14 8.02 -2.39
C TYR A 377 -13.83 9.51 -2.29
N VAL A 378 -14.29 10.31 -3.26
CA VAL A 378 -14.09 11.75 -3.31
C VAL A 378 -14.60 12.42 -2.04
N SER A 379 -15.87 12.14 -1.64
CA SER A 379 -16.49 12.70 -0.46
C SER A 379 -15.74 12.35 0.83
N SER A 380 -15.17 11.15 0.91
CA SER A 380 -14.40 10.70 2.07
C SER A 380 -12.99 11.29 2.07
N PHE A 381 -12.32 11.33 0.91
CA PHE A 381 -10.95 11.79 0.78
C PHE A 381 -10.81 13.29 1.06
N GLN A 382 -11.76 14.10 0.59
CA GLN A 382 -11.76 15.56 0.79
C GLN A 382 -11.82 15.96 2.28
N LYS A 383 -12.37 15.12 3.16
CA LYS A 383 -12.37 15.37 4.60
C LYS A 383 -10.95 15.45 5.18
N PHE A 384 -10.03 14.68 4.59
CA PHE A 384 -8.63 14.61 5.03
C PHE A 384 -7.76 15.62 4.28
N PHE A 385 -7.99 15.80 2.98
CA PHE A 385 -7.21 16.65 2.09
C PHE A 385 -8.13 17.58 1.30
N PRO A 386 -8.49 18.75 1.88
CA PRO A 386 -9.48 19.63 1.28
C PRO A 386 -8.97 20.40 0.06
N SER A 387 -7.66 20.50 -0.12
CA SER A 387 -7.04 21.31 -1.19
C SER A 387 -5.86 20.57 -1.81
N ILE A 388 -6.02 20.15 -3.07
CA ILE A 388 -4.98 19.46 -3.85
C ILE A 388 -4.85 20.11 -5.21
N ILE A 389 -3.63 20.20 -5.73
CA ILE A 389 -3.34 20.58 -7.11
C ILE A 389 -2.52 19.48 -7.79
N ASP A 390 -2.98 19.07 -8.96
CA ASP A 390 -2.22 18.24 -9.89
C ASP A 390 -1.51 19.15 -10.90
N THR A 391 -0.18 19.22 -10.79
CA THR A 391 0.64 20.08 -11.66
C THR A 391 0.52 19.69 -13.13
N LYS A 392 0.20 18.45 -13.46
CA LYS A 392 -0.02 18.00 -14.83
C LYS A 392 -1.25 18.69 -15.45
N ILE A 393 -2.33 18.86 -14.69
CA ILE A 393 -3.50 19.64 -15.13
C ILE A 393 -3.12 21.10 -15.33
N LEU A 394 -2.43 21.69 -14.34
CA LEU A 394 -2.00 23.08 -14.38
C LEU A 394 -1.15 23.39 -15.62
N LEU A 395 -0.21 22.49 -15.97
CA LEU A 395 0.66 22.62 -17.12
C LEU A 395 -0.09 22.45 -18.45
N ASN A 396 -1.03 21.53 -18.51
CA ASN A 396 -1.80 21.25 -19.73
C ASN A 396 -2.88 22.29 -20.02
N ALA A 397 -3.49 22.87 -19.01
CA ALA A 397 -4.57 23.86 -19.18
C ALA A 397 -4.04 25.25 -19.59
N ASN A 398 -2.79 25.58 -19.26
CA ASN A 398 -2.23 26.89 -19.59
C ASN A 398 -1.56 26.88 -20.97
N GLY A 399 -2.03 27.74 -21.87
CA GLY A 399 -1.55 27.84 -23.26
C GLY A 399 -0.03 28.15 -23.37
N VAL A 400 0.53 28.90 -22.41
CA VAL A 400 1.96 29.27 -22.40
C VAL A 400 2.84 28.08 -22.08
N PHE A 401 2.45 27.26 -21.08
CA PHE A 401 3.20 26.03 -20.79
C PHE A 401 3.10 25.03 -21.92
N ARG A 402 1.92 24.91 -22.56
CA ARG A 402 1.73 24.04 -23.73
C ARG A 402 2.59 24.41 -24.93
N GLN A 403 2.90 25.68 -25.14
CA GLN A 403 3.78 26.12 -26.23
C GLN A 403 5.26 25.75 -25.98
N ARG A 404 5.65 25.61 -24.72
CA ARG A 404 7.04 25.30 -24.33
C ARG A 404 7.31 23.82 -24.12
N LEU A 405 6.32 23.11 -23.63
CA LEU A 405 6.37 21.66 -23.51
C LEU A 405 6.03 21.09 -24.88
N ASP A 406 6.97 20.36 -25.50
CA ASP A 406 6.70 19.56 -26.69
C ASP A 406 5.45 18.73 -26.48
N LYS A 407 4.61 18.59 -27.53
CA LYS A 407 3.27 18.00 -27.49
C LYS A 407 3.14 16.62 -26.80
N ASN A 408 4.26 15.94 -26.55
CA ASN A 408 4.35 14.62 -25.90
C ASN A 408 5.17 14.63 -24.60
N SER A 409 5.39 15.78 -23.94
CA SER A 409 6.44 15.93 -22.94
C SER A 409 5.95 16.50 -21.62
N THR A 410 4.82 15.98 -21.06
CA THR A 410 4.34 16.39 -19.74
C THR A 410 4.77 15.44 -18.62
N SER A 411 5.79 14.59 -18.83
CA SER A 411 6.39 13.82 -17.73
C SER A 411 7.11 14.76 -16.76
N LEU A 412 7.09 14.44 -15.46
CA LEU A 412 7.62 15.26 -14.37
C LEU A 412 9.05 15.78 -14.69
N SER A 413 9.95 14.88 -15.03
CA SER A 413 11.35 15.23 -15.28
C SER A 413 11.56 16.11 -16.51
N LYS A 414 10.76 15.93 -17.58
CA LYS A 414 10.83 16.81 -18.76
C LYS A 414 10.23 18.17 -18.48
N ALA A 415 9.11 18.20 -17.75
CA ALA A 415 8.50 19.45 -17.29
C ALA A 415 9.47 20.23 -16.39
N PHE A 416 10.14 19.57 -15.46
CA PHE A 416 11.12 20.19 -14.58
C PHE A 416 12.26 20.85 -15.34
N VAL A 417 12.88 20.14 -16.30
CA VAL A 417 13.96 20.71 -17.14
C VAL A 417 13.46 21.89 -17.98
N SER A 418 12.24 21.82 -18.50
CA SER A 418 11.70 22.87 -19.40
C SER A 418 11.23 24.12 -18.63
N ILE A 419 10.68 23.95 -17.44
CA ILE A 419 10.05 25.04 -16.65
C ILE A 419 11.01 25.62 -15.62
N CYS A 420 11.89 24.77 -15.06
CA CYS A 420 12.86 25.12 -14.04
C CYS A 420 14.32 24.92 -14.51
N PRO A 421 14.75 25.41 -15.70
CA PRO A 421 16.07 25.11 -16.26
C PRO A 421 17.21 25.60 -15.38
N GLN A 422 17.03 26.67 -14.63
CA GLN A 422 18.05 27.19 -13.71
C GLN A 422 18.32 26.20 -12.57
N ILE A 423 17.24 25.63 -11.99
CA ILE A 423 17.33 24.64 -10.91
C ILE A 423 17.85 23.30 -11.49
N ALA A 424 17.27 22.86 -12.62
CA ALA A 424 17.58 21.57 -13.20
C ALA A 424 19.00 21.45 -13.79
N LEU A 425 19.51 22.53 -14.40
CA LEU A 425 20.74 22.51 -15.17
C LEU A 425 21.81 23.47 -14.64
N GLY A 426 21.52 24.27 -13.62
CA GLY A 426 22.44 25.29 -13.10
C GLY A 426 22.74 26.43 -14.09
N VAL A 427 21.99 26.52 -15.19
CA VAL A 427 22.25 27.49 -16.27
C VAL A 427 21.46 28.76 -15.99
N LYS A 428 22.16 29.88 -15.84
CA LYS A 428 21.52 31.21 -15.77
C LYS A 428 20.96 31.56 -17.16
N THR A 429 19.80 31.06 -17.46
CA THR A 429 19.08 31.48 -18.68
C THR A 429 18.23 32.71 -18.35
N SER A 430 18.21 33.69 -19.26
CA SER A 430 17.25 34.78 -19.24
C SER A 430 15.84 34.20 -19.15
N GLY A 431 15.07 34.67 -18.18
CA GLY A 431 13.77 34.10 -17.78
C GLY A 431 12.83 33.76 -18.90
N LEU A 432 11.84 32.94 -18.56
CA LEU A 432 10.68 32.68 -19.38
C LEU A 432 9.90 33.99 -19.56
N ALA A 433 9.94 34.57 -20.79
CA ALA A 433 9.20 35.77 -21.16
C ALA A 433 8.94 36.75 -20.00
N ASP A 434 9.73 37.77 -19.90
CA ASP A 434 9.56 38.97 -19.04
C ASP A 434 9.49 38.79 -17.51
N ARG A 435 9.57 37.56 -16.96
CA ARG A 435 9.61 37.35 -15.52
C ARG A 435 10.83 36.54 -15.07
N PRO A 436 11.52 36.94 -13.98
CA PRO A 436 12.60 36.15 -13.42
C PRO A 436 12.07 34.80 -12.91
N CYS A 437 12.90 33.75 -13.00
CA CYS A 437 12.58 32.47 -12.42
C CYS A 437 12.53 32.59 -10.88
N VAL A 438 11.62 31.85 -10.25
CA VAL A 438 11.59 31.71 -8.79
C VAL A 438 12.80 30.89 -8.34
N GLU A 439 13.57 31.42 -7.43
CA GLU A 439 14.67 30.67 -6.82
C GLU A 439 14.13 29.72 -5.74
N VAL A 440 14.70 28.52 -5.67
CA VAL A 440 14.39 27.52 -4.65
C VAL A 440 15.70 27.06 -4.03
N GLU A 441 15.81 27.22 -2.74
CA GLU A 441 16.94 26.75 -1.93
C GLU A 441 16.54 25.49 -1.15
N VAL A 442 17.40 24.47 -1.14
CA VAL A 442 17.22 23.32 -0.24
C VAL A 442 17.93 23.60 1.06
N GLN A 443 17.18 23.56 2.15
CA GLN A 443 17.76 23.72 3.48
C GLN A 443 18.24 22.37 4.01
N VAL A 444 19.53 22.26 4.25
CA VAL A 444 20.22 21.12 4.85
C VAL A 444 20.46 21.41 6.32
N ASP A 445 20.24 20.42 7.20
CA ASP A 445 20.50 20.55 8.63
C ASP A 445 21.97 20.96 8.89
N GLU A 446 22.22 21.83 9.89
CA GLU A 446 23.56 22.35 10.26
C GLU A 446 24.57 21.21 10.53
N LYS A 447 24.09 20.08 11.06
CA LYS A 447 24.87 18.84 11.19
C LYS A 447 24.45 17.92 10.08
N ARG A 448 25.10 18.00 8.91
CA ARG A 448 24.88 17.06 7.80
C ARG A 448 25.07 15.64 8.32
N SER A 449 23.95 15.03 8.70
CA SER A 449 23.94 13.62 9.14
C SER A 449 24.21 12.71 7.95
N SER A 450 24.65 11.46 8.20
CA SER A 450 24.86 10.45 7.15
C SER A 450 23.60 10.11 6.34
N ASN A 451 22.44 10.67 6.70
CA ASN A 451 21.14 10.40 6.09
C ASN A 451 20.80 11.31 4.90
N TRP A 452 21.68 12.24 4.55
CA TRP A 452 21.51 13.08 3.36
C TRP A 452 22.22 12.45 2.17
N ASN A 453 21.52 12.34 1.05
CA ASN A 453 22.09 11.94 -0.24
C ASN A 453 21.78 13.00 -1.32
N SER A 454 22.49 12.93 -2.43
CA SER A 454 22.11 13.67 -3.64
C SER A 454 20.95 12.94 -4.30
N GLY A 455 19.77 13.57 -4.34
CA GLY A 455 18.58 13.00 -4.93
C GLY A 455 18.72 12.59 -6.38
N ALA A 456 18.03 11.54 -6.75
CA ALA A 456 17.97 11.02 -8.10
C ALA A 456 16.51 10.96 -8.59
N LYS A 457 16.31 11.01 -9.90
CA LYS A 457 14.99 10.75 -10.50
C LYS A 457 14.43 9.42 -10.01
N HIS A 458 13.12 9.41 -9.79
CA HIS A 458 12.41 8.23 -9.30
C HIS A 458 12.84 7.82 -7.88
N GLU A 459 13.28 8.81 -7.10
CA GLU A 459 13.20 8.81 -5.65
C GLU A 459 12.03 9.71 -5.25
N ALA A 460 11.07 9.20 -4.50
CA ALA A 460 9.84 9.93 -4.17
C ALA A 460 10.11 11.32 -3.56
N GLY A 461 11.16 11.46 -2.72
CA GLY A 461 11.56 12.75 -2.15
C GLY A 461 12.09 13.75 -3.18
N TYR A 462 12.80 13.27 -4.21
CA TYR A 462 13.29 14.11 -5.29
C TYR A 462 12.18 14.49 -6.26
N ASP A 463 11.28 13.55 -6.56
CA ASP A 463 10.14 13.78 -7.46
C ASP A 463 9.14 14.75 -6.80
N ALA A 464 8.92 14.65 -5.47
CA ALA A 464 8.19 15.66 -4.71
C ALA A 464 8.85 17.05 -4.77
N PHE A 465 10.20 17.12 -4.68
CA PHE A 465 10.93 18.38 -4.84
C PHE A 465 10.75 18.98 -6.23
N MET A 466 10.92 18.17 -7.30
CA MET A 466 10.67 18.63 -8.67
C MET A 466 9.25 19.14 -8.87
N THR A 467 8.27 18.42 -8.34
CA THR A 467 6.84 18.79 -8.37
C THR A 467 6.59 20.14 -7.73
N GLY A 468 7.17 20.37 -6.55
CA GLY A 468 7.05 21.66 -5.85
C GLY A 468 7.73 22.81 -6.60
N CYS A 469 8.90 22.60 -7.19
CA CYS A 469 9.58 23.59 -8.02
C CYS A 469 8.76 23.98 -9.25
N ILE A 470 8.17 22.99 -9.95
CA ILE A 470 7.27 23.21 -11.09
C ILE A 470 6.07 24.05 -10.64
N PHE A 471 5.45 23.72 -9.52
CA PHE A 471 4.32 24.44 -8.98
C PHE A 471 4.67 25.89 -8.64
N ALA A 472 5.76 26.14 -7.92
CA ALA A 472 6.24 27.48 -7.59
C ALA A 472 6.47 28.33 -8.84
N GLN A 473 7.11 27.75 -9.84
CA GLN A 473 7.36 28.42 -11.12
C GLN A 473 6.08 28.68 -11.90
N ALA A 474 5.12 27.74 -11.89
CA ALA A 474 3.82 27.93 -12.51
C ALA A 474 3.00 29.04 -11.84
N CYS A 475 3.00 29.11 -10.51
CA CYS A 475 2.36 30.20 -9.77
C CYS A 475 2.95 31.56 -10.12
N ASN A 476 4.28 31.69 -10.17
CA ASN A 476 4.95 32.91 -10.60
C ASN A 476 4.51 33.32 -12.02
N HIS A 477 4.42 32.35 -12.91
CA HIS A 477 3.98 32.58 -14.28
C HIS A 477 2.53 33.04 -14.37
N LEU A 478 1.66 32.52 -13.50
CA LEU A 478 0.27 33.02 -13.35
C LEU A 478 0.21 34.41 -12.72
N GLY A 479 1.34 34.97 -12.29
CA GLY A 479 1.43 36.28 -11.66
C GLY A 479 0.96 36.29 -10.21
N ILE A 480 1.14 35.19 -9.50
CA ILE A 480 0.91 35.12 -8.06
C ILE A 480 2.12 35.76 -7.37
N ASP A 481 1.85 36.73 -6.52
CA ASP A 481 2.85 37.40 -5.70
C ASP A 481 2.93 36.75 -4.34
N PHE A 482 3.96 35.94 -4.12
CA PHE A 482 4.14 35.20 -2.86
C PHE A 482 4.39 36.13 -1.65
N THR A 483 4.96 37.31 -1.87
CA THR A 483 5.19 38.27 -0.80
C THR A 483 3.90 38.80 -0.20
N LEU A 484 2.89 39.05 -1.05
CA LEU A 484 1.56 39.42 -0.62
C LEU A 484 0.80 38.26 0.02
N HIS A 485 1.01 37.06 -0.46
CA HIS A 485 0.35 35.85 0.06
C HIS A 485 0.78 35.47 1.48
N VAL A 486 2.03 35.67 1.85
CA VAL A 486 2.49 35.47 3.24
C VAL A 486 1.68 36.35 4.21
N LEU A 487 1.20 37.50 3.75
CA LEU A 487 0.34 38.40 4.54
C LEU A 487 -1.16 37.98 4.49
N ALA A 488 -1.60 37.30 3.47
CA ALA A 488 -3.01 36.93 3.23
C ALA A 488 -3.38 35.51 3.70
N GLY A 489 -2.44 34.62 3.93
CA GLY A 489 -2.55 33.44 4.78
C GLY A 489 -2.85 32.11 4.13
N ASP A 490 -3.35 31.97 2.89
CA ASP A 490 -3.71 30.64 2.37
C ASP A 490 -3.68 30.59 0.82
N LEU A 491 -2.66 29.93 0.30
CA LEU A 491 -2.48 29.77 -1.15
C LEU A 491 -3.64 28.99 -1.81
N ALA A 492 -4.33 28.13 -1.05
CA ALA A 492 -5.50 27.41 -1.53
C ALA A 492 -6.71 28.34 -1.82
N LYS A 493 -6.70 29.58 -1.33
CA LYS A 493 -7.75 30.58 -1.60
C LYS A 493 -7.42 31.53 -2.74
N GLU A 494 -6.22 31.39 -3.34
CA GLU A 494 -5.80 32.23 -4.45
C GLU A 494 -6.74 32.07 -5.67
N SER A 495 -7.31 33.18 -6.12
CA SER A 495 -8.31 33.20 -7.18
C SER A 495 -7.81 32.59 -8.49
N LYS A 496 -6.55 32.77 -8.83
CA LYS A 496 -5.90 32.22 -10.04
C LYS A 496 -5.72 30.72 -10.00
N LEU A 497 -5.75 30.10 -8.82
CA LEU A 497 -5.62 28.67 -8.62
C LEU A 497 -6.96 27.93 -8.50
N GLN A 498 -8.08 28.64 -8.28
CA GLN A 498 -9.40 28.02 -8.05
C GLN A 498 -9.83 27.05 -9.17
N ASN A 499 -9.46 27.35 -10.41
CA ASN A 499 -9.77 26.46 -11.55
C ASN A 499 -8.97 25.16 -11.59
N TYR A 500 -7.95 25.03 -10.74
CA TYR A 500 -7.04 23.88 -10.71
C TYR A 500 -7.14 23.10 -9.41
N ILE A 501 -7.63 23.71 -8.34
CA ILE A 501 -7.77 23.07 -7.04
C ILE A 501 -8.79 21.94 -7.13
N ASN A 502 -8.43 20.80 -6.51
CA ASN A 502 -9.22 19.58 -6.42
C ASN A 502 -9.55 18.92 -7.76
N ARG A 503 -8.80 19.22 -8.81
CA ARG A 503 -8.91 18.57 -10.11
C ARG A 503 -7.71 17.65 -10.33
N LEU A 504 -7.98 16.36 -10.54
CA LEU A 504 -6.97 15.34 -10.77
C LEU A 504 -7.23 14.60 -12.07
N TYR A 505 -6.17 14.18 -12.77
CA TYR A 505 -6.32 13.26 -13.88
C TYR A 505 -6.74 11.88 -13.39
N LEU A 506 -7.91 11.45 -13.82
CA LEU A 506 -8.36 10.07 -13.63
C LEU A 506 -7.70 9.14 -14.65
N SER A 507 -7.49 9.64 -15.86
CA SER A 507 -6.72 8.95 -16.89
C SER A 507 -6.11 9.97 -17.86
N TRP A 508 -4.79 9.90 -18.00
CA TRP A 508 -4.06 10.75 -18.93
C TRP A 508 -4.29 10.37 -20.42
N ILE A 509 -4.71 9.13 -20.70
CA ILE A 509 -4.95 8.62 -22.06
C ILE A 509 -6.09 9.36 -22.74
N SER A 510 -7.20 9.58 -22.03
CA SER A 510 -8.39 10.25 -22.54
C SER A 510 -8.55 11.69 -22.05
N GLY A 511 -7.66 12.15 -21.16
CA GLY A 511 -7.76 13.48 -20.57
C GLY A 511 -8.93 13.64 -19.61
N ASP A 512 -9.46 12.54 -19.06
CA ASP A 512 -10.53 12.62 -18.08
C ASP A 512 -10.01 13.15 -16.75
N VAL A 513 -10.71 14.16 -16.24
CA VAL A 513 -10.41 14.87 -15.01
C VAL A 513 -11.56 14.63 -14.03
N ILE A 514 -11.23 14.22 -12.81
CA ILE A 514 -12.19 14.16 -11.71
C ILE A 514 -12.05 15.41 -10.84
N ASP A 515 -13.18 16.01 -10.51
CA ASP A 515 -13.26 17.10 -9.54
C ASP A 515 -13.56 16.50 -8.15
N LEU A 516 -12.60 16.59 -7.24
CA LEU A 516 -12.72 16.05 -5.89
C LEU A 516 -13.72 16.83 -5.02
N SER A 517 -14.18 18.00 -5.43
CA SER A 517 -15.18 18.77 -4.70
C SER A 517 -16.60 18.30 -4.99
N THR A 518 -16.84 17.83 -6.22
CA THR A 518 -18.18 17.48 -6.71
C THR A 518 -18.34 16.01 -7.07
N GLY A 519 -17.22 15.27 -7.25
CA GLY A 519 -17.22 13.92 -7.81
C GLY A 519 -17.52 13.86 -9.31
N ILE A 520 -17.69 15.00 -9.98
CA ILE A 520 -18.01 15.06 -11.39
C ILE A 520 -16.75 14.82 -12.22
N CYS A 521 -16.86 13.93 -13.19
CA CYS A 521 -15.81 13.70 -14.17
C CYS A 521 -16.10 14.51 -15.43
N THR A 522 -15.10 15.24 -15.92
CA THR A 522 -15.13 15.99 -17.16
C THR A 522 -13.98 15.56 -18.06
N THR A 523 -14.21 15.52 -19.35
CA THR A 523 -13.12 15.36 -20.32
C THR A 523 -12.51 16.73 -20.57
N ASP A 524 -11.20 16.87 -20.36
CA ASP A 524 -10.50 18.10 -20.69
C ASP A 524 -10.52 18.32 -22.21
N SER A 525 -11.43 19.20 -22.67
CA SER A 525 -11.59 19.55 -24.07
C SER A 525 -10.30 20.13 -24.69
N SER A 526 -9.39 20.64 -23.85
CA SER A 526 -8.09 21.14 -24.29
C SER A 526 -7.08 20.02 -24.55
N ALA A 527 -7.17 18.91 -23.84
CA ALA A 527 -6.34 17.71 -24.09
C ALA A 527 -6.81 16.96 -25.34
N SER A 528 -8.11 16.90 -25.59
CA SER A 528 -8.71 16.16 -26.70
C SER A 528 -8.38 16.77 -28.10
N SER A 529 -8.06 18.06 -28.19
CA SER A 529 -7.69 18.69 -29.47
C SER A 529 -6.32 18.26 -30.03
N ASN A 530 -5.46 17.62 -29.22
CA ASN A 530 -4.11 17.22 -29.63
C ASN A 530 -3.88 15.68 -29.69
N LEU A 531 -4.68 14.92 -28.96
CA LEU A 531 -4.84 13.50 -29.19
C LEU A 531 -6.04 13.37 -30.12
N LYS A 532 -5.82 13.33 -31.44
CA LYS A 532 -6.85 12.84 -32.37
C LYS A 532 -7.21 11.47 -31.81
N SER A 533 -8.39 11.35 -31.21
CA SER A 533 -8.91 10.08 -30.70
C SER A 533 -8.64 9.03 -31.78
N ARG A 534 -7.92 7.98 -31.39
CA ARG A 534 -7.55 6.89 -32.30
C ARG A 534 -8.80 6.16 -32.79
N TYR A 535 -9.88 6.34 -32.05
CA TYR A 535 -11.19 5.73 -32.27
C TYR A 535 -12.25 6.80 -32.48
N GLN A 536 -13.32 6.43 -33.17
CA GLN A 536 -14.53 7.24 -33.24
C GLN A 536 -15.10 7.45 -31.84
N GLU A 537 -15.99 8.46 -31.71
CA GLU A 537 -16.67 8.74 -30.44
C GLU A 537 -17.24 7.45 -29.82
N ILE A 538 -16.87 7.21 -28.56
CA ILE A 538 -17.24 5.98 -27.86
C ILE A 538 -18.66 6.12 -27.32
N SER A 539 -19.55 5.23 -27.80
CA SER A 539 -20.92 5.13 -27.33
C SER A 539 -21.11 3.84 -26.52
N PHE A 540 -21.07 3.93 -25.20
CA PHE A 540 -21.18 2.78 -24.30
C PHE A 540 -22.45 1.92 -24.51
N PRO A 541 -23.64 2.47 -24.84
CA PRO A 541 -24.81 1.66 -25.17
C PRO A 541 -24.64 0.82 -26.44
N SER A 542 -23.68 1.17 -27.30
CA SER A 542 -23.38 0.46 -28.55
C SER A 542 -22.26 -0.57 -28.40
N ILE A 543 -21.77 -0.83 -27.18
CA ILE A 543 -20.65 -1.72 -26.93
C ILE A 543 -21.14 -3.10 -26.44
N VAL A 544 -20.61 -4.16 -27.05
CA VAL A 544 -20.67 -5.53 -26.57
C VAL A 544 -19.30 -5.95 -26.07
N LEU A 545 -19.25 -6.55 -24.91
CA LEU A 545 -18.11 -7.25 -24.37
C LEU A 545 -18.22 -8.72 -24.77
N LEU A 546 -17.20 -9.25 -25.45
CA LEU A 546 -17.10 -10.65 -25.88
C LEU A 546 -15.85 -11.26 -25.26
N TRP A 547 -15.95 -12.45 -24.64
CA TRP A 547 -14.81 -13.15 -24.04
C TRP A 547 -14.93 -14.65 -24.13
N GLY A 548 -13.81 -15.37 -23.89
CA GLY A 548 -13.72 -16.84 -23.92
C GLY A 548 -13.74 -17.42 -25.34
N PHE A 549 -13.53 -16.62 -26.36
CA PHE A 549 -13.38 -17.12 -27.73
C PHE A 549 -12.02 -17.79 -27.94
N PRO A 550 -11.87 -18.66 -28.96
CA PRO A 550 -10.60 -19.32 -29.24
C PRO A 550 -9.45 -18.31 -29.44
N ALA A 551 -8.34 -18.55 -28.75
CA ALA A 551 -7.15 -17.70 -28.82
C ALA A 551 -6.70 -17.49 -30.28
N LYS A 552 -6.28 -16.25 -30.62
CA LYS A 552 -5.78 -15.79 -31.95
C LYS A 552 -6.81 -15.19 -32.92
N LEU A 553 -8.07 -15.00 -32.55
CA LEU A 553 -8.99 -14.22 -33.38
C LEU A 553 -8.55 -12.75 -33.45
N LYS A 554 -8.26 -12.27 -34.68
CA LYS A 554 -7.87 -10.89 -34.90
C LYS A 554 -9.10 -9.97 -35.01
N ALA A 555 -8.97 -8.72 -34.61
CA ALA A 555 -10.03 -7.72 -34.72
C ALA A 555 -10.65 -7.66 -36.14
N ARG A 556 -9.84 -7.87 -37.20
CA ARG A 556 -10.29 -7.92 -38.59
C ARG A 556 -11.24 -9.09 -38.84
N GLU A 557 -10.96 -10.25 -38.31
CA GLU A 557 -11.77 -11.48 -38.49
C GLU A 557 -13.11 -11.32 -37.77
N ILE A 558 -13.09 -10.82 -36.52
CA ILE A 558 -14.30 -10.53 -35.74
C ILE A 558 -15.18 -9.53 -36.51
N ARG A 559 -14.59 -8.45 -37.02
CA ARG A 559 -15.33 -7.46 -37.84
C ARG A 559 -15.92 -8.06 -39.12
N ALA A 560 -15.17 -8.93 -39.82
CA ALA A 560 -15.64 -9.59 -41.03
C ALA A 560 -16.83 -10.51 -40.75
N CYS A 561 -16.79 -11.33 -39.71
CA CYS A 561 -17.90 -12.21 -39.33
C CYS A 561 -19.16 -11.40 -38.96
N ILE A 562 -19.00 -10.31 -38.21
CA ILE A 562 -20.15 -9.46 -37.83
C ILE A 562 -20.71 -8.72 -39.06
N ALA A 563 -19.84 -8.26 -39.95
CA ALA A 563 -20.28 -7.60 -41.18
C ALA A 563 -21.06 -8.52 -42.12
N GLN A 564 -20.76 -9.84 -42.14
CA GLN A 564 -21.54 -10.83 -42.88
C GLN A 564 -22.95 -11.01 -42.30
N ALA A 565 -23.12 -10.89 -40.99
CA ALA A 565 -24.41 -11.06 -40.33
C ALA A 565 -25.29 -9.79 -40.33
N PHE A 566 -24.65 -8.62 -40.14
CA PHE A 566 -25.37 -7.36 -39.91
C PHE A 566 -25.11 -6.29 -40.99
N GLY A 567 -24.26 -6.58 -41.95
CA GLY A 567 -23.89 -5.65 -43.03
C GLY A 567 -22.53 -4.96 -42.81
N PRO A 568 -21.91 -4.40 -43.85
CA PRO A 568 -20.53 -3.94 -43.88
C PRO A 568 -20.22 -2.79 -42.91
N ASN A 569 -21.21 -1.99 -42.55
CA ASN A 569 -21.04 -0.81 -41.68
C ASN A 569 -21.62 -1.03 -40.25
N SER A 570 -21.84 -2.28 -39.87
CA SER A 570 -22.46 -2.60 -38.57
C SER A 570 -21.53 -2.38 -37.39
N VAL A 571 -20.21 -2.49 -37.59
CA VAL A 571 -19.17 -2.37 -36.53
C VAL A 571 -18.25 -1.20 -36.82
N SER A 572 -18.17 -0.26 -35.90
CA SER A 572 -17.24 0.87 -35.95
C SER A 572 -15.84 0.47 -35.48
N THR A 573 -15.74 -0.22 -34.35
CA THR A 573 -14.44 -0.56 -33.73
C THR A 573 -14.49 -1.93 -33.03
N VAL A 574 -13.35 -2.64 -33.06
CA VAL A 574 -13.08 -3.82 -32.23
C VAL A 574 -11.78 -3.55 -31.49
N PHE A 575 -11.82 -3.62 -30.18
CA PHE A 575 -10.69 -3.35 -29.26
C PHE A 575 -10.46 -4.55 -28.37
N HIS A 576 -9.23 -5.09 -28.38
CA HIS A 576 -8.83 -6.19 -27.50
C HIS A 576 -8.52 -5.66 -26.09
N LEU A 577 -9.14 -6.24 -25.08
CA LEU A 577 -8.77 -6.08 -23.67
C LEU A 577 -7.51 -6.87 -23.35
N ASP A 578 -7.51 -8.15 -23.78
CA ASP A 578 -6.39 -9.06 -23.77
C ASP A 578 -6.59 -10.13 -24.86
N GLU A 579 -5.85 -11.22 -24.83
CA GLU A 579 -5.98 -12.31 -25.81
C GLU A 579 -7.30 -13.10 -25.68
N SER A 580 -8.04 -12.95 -24.59
CA SER A 580 -9.26 -13.69 -24.26
C SER A 580 -10.54 -12.86 -24.37
N ALA A 581 -10.46 -11.53 -24.54
CA ALA A 581 -11.60 -10.62 -24.51
C ALA A 581 -11.46 -9.43 -25.42
N VAL A 582 -12.61 -8.98 -25.99
CA VAL A 582 -12.69 -7.79 -26.83
C VAL A 582 -13.93 -6.95 -26.53
N PHE A 583 -13.82 -5.65 -26.76
CA PHE A 583 -14.96 -4.77 -26.96
C PHE A 583 -15.29 -4.66 -28.44
N ILE A 584 -16.57 -4.75 -28.77
CA ILE A 584 -17.11 -4.56 -30.11
C ILE A 584 -18.06 -3.35 -30.03
N GLN A 585 -17.72 -2.26 -30.69
CA GLN A 585 -18.61 -1.11 -30.82
C GLN A 585 -19.42 -1.22 -32.12
N PHE A 586 -20.71 -1.36 -31.97
CA PHE A 586 -21.65 -1.34 -33.09
C PHE A 586 -21.93 0.09 -33.51
N SER A 587 -22.36 0.26 -34.77
CA SER A 587 -22.76 1.56 -35.30
C SER A 587 -24.08 2.10 -34.70
N LYS A 588 -24.91 1.21 -34.16
CA LYS A 588 -26.21 1.52 -33.54
C LYS A 588 -26.48 0.65 -32.32
N PRO A 589 -27.09 1.19 -31.25
CA PRO A 589 -27.41 0.43 -30.04
C PRO A 589 -28.34 -0.76 -30.28
N GLU A 590 -29.26 -0.67 -31.26
CA GLU A 590 -30.22 -1.75 -31.58
C GLU A 590 -29.52 -3.04 -32.06
N LEU A 591 -28.31 -2.92 -32.63
CA LEU A 591 -27.52 -4.06 -33.08
C LEU A 591 -26.95 -4.82 -31.92
N VAL A 592 -26.72 -4.20 -30.75
CA VAL A 592 -26.27 -4.86 -29.52
C VAL A 592 -27.32 -5.87 -29.06
N SER A 593 -28.58 -5.47 -28.96
CA SER A 593 -29.66 -6.35 -28.53
C SER A 593 -29.82 -7.54 -29.49
N LYS A 594 -29.79 -7.30 -30.80
CA LYS A 594 -29.84 -8.37 -31.81
C LYS A 594 -28.68 -9.32 -31.77
N PHE A 595 -27.45 -8.80 -31.51
CA PHE A 595 -26.26 -9.64 -31.38
C PHE A 595 -26.36 -10.57 -30.14
N LEU A 596 -26.82 -10.03 -29.02
CA LEU A 596 -26.99 -10.80 -27.78
C LEU A 596 -28.11 -11.85 -27.91
N GLU A 597 -29.22 -11.52 -28.60
CA GLU A 597 -30.32 -12.47 -28.90
C GLU A 597 -29.84 -13.63 -29.78
N ILE A 598 -29.06 -13.33 -30.84
CA ILE A 598 -28.45 -14.38 -31.68
C ILE A 598 -27.51 -15.25 -30.85
N LYS A 599 -26.66 -14.67 -29.98
CA LYS A 599 -25.79 -15.46 -29.08
C LYS A 599 -26.60 -16.40 -28.19
N GLU A 600 -27.70 -15.92 -27.63
CA GLU A 600 -28.56 -16.74 -26.77
C GLU A 600 -29.23 -17.87 -27.57
N THR A 601 -29.68 -17.59 -28.79
CA THR A 601 -30.26 -18.57 -29.70
C THR A 601 -29.25 -19.64 -30.10
N LEU A 602 -28.05 -19.25 -30.51
CA LEU A 602 -26.98 -20.17 -30.87
C LEU A 602 -26.51 -21.04 -29.69
N SER A 603 -26.62 -20.52 -28.45
CA SER A 603 -26.26 -21.28 -27.24
C SER A 603 -27.33 -22.31 -26.86
N ARG A 604 -28.61 -22.08 -27.20
CA ARG A 604 -29.73 -22.99 -26.88
C ARG A 604 -29.94 -24.10 -27.90
N ASN A 605 -29.58 -23.85 -29.15
CA ASN A 605 -29.85 -24.77 -30.23
C ASN A 605 -28.57 -25.51 -30.64
N ASN A 606 -28.44 -26.78 -30.27
CA ASN A 606 -27.48 -27.74 -30.87
C ASN A 606 -27.87 -28.12 -32.30
N ASP A 607 -28.52 -27.22 -33.03
CA ASP A 607 -29.02 -27.47 -34.38
C ASP A 607 -27.84 -27.32 -35.39
N PRO A 608 -27.68 -28.27 -36.34
CA PRO A 608 -26.70 -28.18 -37.42
C PRO A 608 -26.75 -26.87 -38.24
N ILE A 609 -27.92 -26.23 -38.32
CA ILE A 609 -28.10 -24.94 -38.98
C ILE A 609 -27.34 -23.83 -38.28
N SER A 610 -27.10 -23.92 -36.99
CA SER A 610 -26.35 -22.91 -36.21
C SER A 610 -24.88 -22.84 -36.67
N VAL A 611 -24.31 -23.93 -37.19
CA VAL A 611 -22.94 -24.02 -37.70
C VAL A 611 -22.74 -23.17 -38.98
N LEU A 612 -23.81 -23.01 -39.77
CA LEU A 612 -23.77 -22.22 -41.02
C LEU A 612 -23.93 -20.72 -40.78
N HIS A 613 -24.29 -20.30 -39.57
CA HIS A 613 -24.44 -18.86 -39.28
C HIS A 613 -23.09 -18.16 -39.31
N PRO A 614 -22.95 -16.96 -39.93
CA PRO A 614 -21.68 -16.23 -40.03
C PRO A 614 -21.00 -15.99 -38.67
N LEU A 615 -21.78 -15.83 -37.61
CA LEU A 615 -21.28 -15.63 -36.27
C LEU A 615 -20.87 -16.91 -35.54
N SER A 616 -21.13 -18.10 -36.11
CA SER A 616 -20.77 -19.38 -35.49
C SER A 616 -19.27 -19.49 -35.20
N ASN A 617 -18.42 -18.97 -36.08
CA ASN A 617 -16.96 -18.95 -35.87
C ASN A 617 -16.50 -18.16 -34.65
N ILE A 618 -17.30 -17.16 -34.20
CA ILE A 618 -16.98 -16.31 -33.05
C ILE A 618 -17.76 -16.76 -31.81
N LEU A 619 -19.01 -17.23 -32.00
CA LEU A 619 -19.94 -17.54 -30.92
C LEU A 619 -20.12 -19.05 -30.66
N ASN A 620 -19.53 -19.90 -31.50
CA ASN A 620 -19.67 -21.33 -31.40
C ASN A 620 -18.66 -21.91 -30.40
N GLY A 621 -19.08 -22.03 -29.17
CA GLY A 621 -18.32 -22.64 -28.08
C GLY A 621 -19.07 -22.50 -26.78
N GLU A 622 -19.02 -23.53 -25.94
CA GLU A 622 -19.59 -23.50 -24.59
C GLU A 622 -18.96 -22.37 -23.73
N TYR A 623 -17.75 -21.95 -24.09
CA TYR A 623 -16.93 -21.00 -23.33
C TYR A 623 -17.00 -19.56 -23.84
N THR A 624 -17.60 -19.30 -25.04
CA THR A 624 -17.70 -17.95 -25.57
C THR A 624 -18.91 -17.24 -24.97
N HIS A 625 -18.70 -16.11 -24.36
CA HIS A 625 -19.71 -15.30 -23.71
C HIS A 625 -19.78 -13.90 -24.33
N ALA A 626 -20.97 -13.31 -24.33
CA ALA A 626 -21.19 -11.94 -24.75
C ALA A 626 -22.14 -11.23 -23.77
N ALA A 627 -21.88 -9.97 -23.48
CA ALA A 627 -22.70 -9.16 -22.59
C ALA A 627 -22.62 -7.67 -22.91
N THR A 628 -23.47 -6.89 -22.28
CA THR A 628 -23.40 -5.42 -22.31
C THR A 628 -22.25 -4.89 -21.47
N TYR A 629 -21.91 -3.63 -21.66
CA TYR A 629 -20.83 -2.96 -20.91
C TYR A 629 -21.00 -3.01 -19.38
N ASP A 630 -22.22 -3.13 -18.86
CA ASP A 630 -22.47 -3.18 -17.41
C ASP A 630 -21.89 -4.43 -16.72
N VAL A 631 -21.78 -5.54 -17.48
CA VAL A 631 -21.12 -6.76 -16.96
C VAL A 631 -19.62 -6.52 -16.76
N TYR A 632 -19.00 -5.71 -17.61
CA TYR A 632 -17.61 -5.30 -17.42
C TYR A 632 -17.39 -4.58 -16.10
N ARG A 633 -18.28 -3.67 -15.73
CA ARG A 633 -18.26 -3.00 -14.43
C ARG A 633 -18.33 -4.00 -13.27
N GLN A 634 -19.23 -4.97 -13.34
CA GLN A 634 -19.35 -6.02 -12.30
C GLN A 634 -18.07 -6.85 -12.16
N ILE A 635 -17.44 -7.20 -13.30
CA ILE A 635 -16.18 -7.94 -13.30
C ILE A 635 -15.05 -7.08 -12.72
N CYS A 636 -14.94 -5.81 -13.08
CA CYS A 636 -13.94 -4.89 -12.56
C CYS A 636 -14.09 -4.62 -11.05
N SER A 637 -15.31 -4.64 -10.51
CA SER A 637 -15.57 -4.41 -9.07
C SER A 637 -15.19 -5.61 -8.19
N SER A 638 -14.88 -6.76 -8.78
CA SER A 638 -14.52 -7.97 -8.03
C SER A 638 -13.12 -7.89 -7.43
N SER A 639 -12.96 -8.33 -6.19
CA SER A 639 -11.67 -8.48 -5.51
C SER A 639 -10.83 -9.65 -6.03
N ILE A 640 -11.44 -10.58 -6.81
CA ILE A 640 -10.72 -11.68 -7.47
C ILE A 640 -9.73 -11.08 -8.46
N SER A 641 -8.56 -11.69 -8.60
CA SER A 641 -7.55 -11.28 -9.57
C SER A 641 -7.10 -12.47 -10.39
N LYS A 642 -7.46 -12.43 -11.67
CA LYS A 642 -6.96 -13.39 -12.67
C LYS A 642 -6.24 -12.64 -13.77
N ILE A 643 -5.24 -13.27 -14.37
CA ILE A 643 -4.38 -12.67 -15.40
C ILE A 643 -5.19 -12.43 -16.68
N LEU A 644 -5.97 -13.41 -17.12
CA LEU A 644 -6.81 -13.29 -18.30
C LEU A 644 -8.22 -12.83 -17.93
N PHE A 645 -8.80 -12.01 -18.78
CA PHE A 645 -10.14 -11.47 -18.55
C PHE A 645 -11.20 -12.57 -18.56
N ALA A 646 -11.10 -13.57 -19.45
CA ALA A 646 -12.06 -14.68 -19.49
C ALA A 646 -12.10 -15.44 -18.17
N ASP A 647 -10.94 -15.79 -17.60
CA ASP A 647 -10.85 -16.49 -16.32
C ASP A 647 -11.44 -15.64 -15.18
N GLN A 648 -11.20 -14.32 -15.23
CA GLN A 648 -11.77 -13.37 -14.28
C GLN A 648 -13.30 -13.34 -14.36
N ALA A 649 -13.84 -13.25 -15.57
CA ALA A 649 -15.27 -13.20 -15.82
C ALA A 649 -15.96 -14.50 -15.34
N GLU A 650 -15.38 -15.64 -15.65
CA GLU A 650 -15.90 -16.95 -15.20
C GLU A 650 -15.94 -17.04 -13.66
N ALA A 651 -14.85 -16.69 -12.99
CA ALA A 651 -14.77 -16.71 -11.54
C ALA A 651 -15.81 -15.80 -10.86
N VAL A 652 -16.14 -14.66 -11.46
CA VAL A 652 -17.18 -13.72 -10.96
C VAL A 652 -18.58 -14.28 -11.20
N ILE A 653 -18.87 -14.80 -12.39
CA ILE A 653 -20.20 -15.31 -12.77
C ILE A 653 -20.58 -16.53 -11.95
N ILE A 654 -19.65 -17.46 -11.69
CA ILE A 654 -19.88 -18.64 -10.86
C ILE A 654 -20.29 -18.24 -9.44
N LYS A 655 -19.60 -17.25 -8.83
CA LYS A 655 -19.98 -16.77 -7.50
C LYS A 655 -21.39 -16.19 -7.45
N HIS A 656 -21.80 -15.44 -8.47
CA HIS A 656 -23.15 -14.87 -8.54
C HIS A 656 -24.23 -15.95 -8.68
N LYS A 657 -23.98 -17.01 -9.44
CA LYS A 657 -24.93 -18.16 -9.57
C LYS A 657 -25.11 -18.90 -8.23
N THR A 658 -24.04 -19.12 -7.47
CA THR A 658 -24.09 -19.80 -6.17
C THR A 658 -24.82 -18.97 -5.10
N VAL A 659 -24.67 -17.64 -5.10
CA VAL A 659 -25.38 -16.76 -4.17
C VAL A 659 -26.88 -16.67 -4.52
N SER A 660 -27.23 -16.62 -5.80
CA SER A 660 -28.62 -16.57 -6.26
C SER A 660 -29.38 -17.89 -6.01
N SER A 661 -28.70 -19.03 -6.06
CA SER A 661 -29.29 -20.33 -5.76
C SER A 661 -29.54 -20.57 -4.27
N ARG A 662 -28.71 -19.96 -3.38
CA ARG A 662 -28.95 -20.00 -1.92
C ARG A 662 -30.05 -19.06 -1.45
N GLY A 663 -30.42 -18.04 -2.22
CA GLY A 663 -31.48 -17.09 -1.87
C GLY A 663 -32.92 -17.55 -2.21
N LYS A 664 -33.12 -18.70 -2.87
CA LYS A 664 -34.43 -19.21 -3.27
C LYS A 664 -34.93 -20.43 -2.51
N GLN A 665 -34.19 -20.92 -1.51
CA GLN A 665 -34.72 -21.94 -0.59
C GLN A 665 -35.05 -21.28 0.75
N GLY A 666 -36.27 -20.78 0.83
CA GLY A 666 -36.92 -20.36 2.05
C GLY A 666 -37.39 -21.56 2.88
N ASN A 667 -37.20 -21.40 4.19
CA ASN A 667 -37.87 -22.04 5.28
C ASN A 667 -38.34 -23.48 5.12
N GLN A 668 -37.53 -24.42 5.61
CA GLN A 668 -38.06 -25.53 6.41
C GLN A 668 -37.06 -25.88 7.51
N VAL A 669 -37.54 -25.75 8.72
CA VAL A 669 -36.93 -26.19 9.99
C VAL A 669 -36.84 -27.70 9.98
N PHE A 670 -35.68 -28.27 10.22
CA PHE A 670 -35.50 -29.57 10.89
C PHE A 670 -34.11 -29.65 11.50
N ASP A 671 -34.12 -29.80 12.81
CA ASP A 671 -33.01 -30.26 13.64
C ASP A 671 -32.51 -31.63 13.15
N LYS A 672 -31.20 -31.83 13.09
CA LYS A 672 -30.54 -32.99 13.70
C LYS A 672 -29.01 -32.91 13.52
N GLU A 673 -28.39 -33.13 14.66
CA GLU A 673 -26.99 -33.50 14.86
C GLU A 673 -26.56 -34.69 14.01
N ASN A 674 -25.28 -34.68 13.53
CA ASN A 674 -24.30 -35.73 13.79
C ASN A 674 -23.04 -35.59 12.91
N GLU A 675 -21.90 -35.57 13.63
CA GLU A 675 -20.68 -36.39 13.49
C GLU A 675 -19.92 -36.46 12.13
N VAL A 676 -18.77 -35.87 12.20
CA VAL A 676 -17.36 -36.33 12.01
C VAL A 676 -17.14 -37.52 11.06
N SER A 677 -16.35 -37.30 10.05
CA SER A 677 -15.20 -38.17 9.75
C SER A 677 -14.17 -37.49 8.85
N ALA A 678 -12.93 -37.48 9.35
CA ALA A 678 -11.73 -37.16 8.61
C ALA A 678 -11.40 -38.28 7.62
N LEU A 679 -10.94 -37.91 6.43
CA LEU A 679 -10.15 -38.81 5.58
C LEU A 679 -8.95 -38.04 5.03
N ASP A 680 -7.78 -38.52 5.41
CA ASP A 680 -6.48 -38.23 4.83
C ASP A 680 -6.45 -38.61 3.35
N GLU A 681 -6.02 -37.70 2.48
CA GLU A 681 -5.49 -38.05 1.18
C GLU A 681 -4.12 -37.44 0.94
N LYS A 682 -3.19 -38.36 0.65
CA LYS A 682 -1.80 -38.11 0.32
C LYS A 682 -1.67 -37.35 -0.98
N VAL A 683 -0.81 -36.36 -0.99
CA VAL A 683 -0.36 -35.65 -2.17
C VAL A 683 0.88 -36.36 -2.73
N ASP A 684 0.77 -36.87 -3.94
CA ASP A 684 1.88 -37.30 -4.79
C ASP A 684 2.34 -36.12 -5.66
N ASP A 685 3.64 -35.91 -5.68
CA ASP A 685 4.39 -34.93 -6.47
C ASP A 685 4.39 -35.33 -7.95
N PRO A 686 4.19 -34.41 -8.91
CA PRO A 686 4.67 -34.64 -10.26
C PRO A 686 5.72 -33.65 -10.73
N MET A 687 6.79 -34.25 -11.14
CA MET A 687 7.92 -33.86 -11.96
C MET A 687 7.74 -32.63 -12.89
N SER A 688 8.83 -31.85 -12.95
CA SER A 688 9.09 -30.73 -13.87
C SER A 688 9.13 -31.18 -15.33
N PRO A 689 8.68 -30.38 -16.29
CA PRO A 689 9.05 -30.51 -17.69
C PRO A 689 10.14 -29.51 -18.13
N PRO A 690 10.82 -29.78 -19.26
CA PRO A 690 12.09 -29.15 -19.62
C PRO A 690 11.93 -27.86 -20.42
N TYR A 691 12.95 -27.04 -20.30
CA TYR A 691 13.19 -25.78 -21.03
C TYR A 691 13.23 -25.96 -22.56
N GLY A 692 12.54 -25.05 -23.26
CA GLY A 692 12.75 -24.80 -24.68
C GLY A 692 12.50 -23.32 -24.96
N TYR A 693 13.56 -22.55 -25.12
CA TYR A 693 13.52 -21.16 -25.59
C TYR A 693 13.33 -21.15 -27.11
N SER A 694 12.37 -20.38 -27.60
CA SER A 694 12.43 -19.79 -28.93
C SER A 694 12.14 -18.29 -28.84
N GLU A 695 13.17 -17.51 -29.11
CA GLU A 695 13.07 -16.07 -29.37
C GLU A 695 12.25 -15.84 -30.63
N THR A 696 11.22 -15.05 -30.55
CA THR A 696 10.82 -13.98 -31.51
C THR A 696 9.44 -13.46 -31.13
N GLU A 697 9.40 -12.23 -30.86
CA GLU A 697 8.37 -11.19 -31.04
C GLU A 697 8.39 -10.22 -29.88
N LYS A 698 9.05 -9.08 -30.10
CA LYS A 698 8.91 -7.89 -29.25
C LYS A 698 7.48 -7.42 -29.43
N SER A 699 6.64 -7.69 -28.46
CA SER A 699 5.29 -7.16 -28.40
C SER A 699 5.31 -5.66 -28.10
N ALA A 700 4.31 -4.95 -28.61
CA ALA A 700 4.10 -3.51 -28.43
C ALA A 700 3.90 -3.10 -26.93
N GLU A 701 3.83 -4.06 -26.03
CA GLU A 701 3.59 -3.89 -24.58
C GLU A 701 4.76 -3.21 -23.84
N SER A 702 6.00 -3.35 -24.31
CA SER A 702 7.17 -2.71 -23.69
C SER A 702 7.18 -1.19 -23.82
N PHE A 703 6.53 -0.63 -24.85
CA PHE A 703 6.50 0.81 -25.06
C PHE A 703 5.53 1.57 -24.15
N TYR A 704 4.44 0.93 -23.73
CA TYR A 704 3.41 1.59 -22.91
C TYR A 704 3.80 1.73 -21.44
N LEU A 705 4.47 0.73 -20.86
CA LEU A 705 4.92 0.77 -19.47
C LEU A 705 6.05 1.78 -19.24
N ASP A 706 6.99 1.89 -20.19
CA ASP A 706 8.04 2.90 -20.13
C ASP A 706 7.46 4.33 -20.21
N GLU A 707 6.31 4.51 -20.88
CA GLU A 707 5.66 5.81 -21.01
C GLU A 707 4.79 6.15 -19.76
N ILE A 708 4.16 5.17 -19.13
CA ILE A 708 3.42 5.35 -17.86
C ILE A 708 4.38 5.62 -16.71
N LEU A 709 5.47 4.87 -16.61
CA LEU A 709 6.49 5.05 -15.57
C LEU A 709 7.36 6.29 -15.85
N ALA A 710 7.56 6.67 -17.11
CA ALA A 710 8.27 7.89 -17.49
C ALA A 710 7.37 9.14 -17.48
N SER A 711 6.05 9.01 -17.33
CA SER A 711 5.12 10.13 -17.27
C SER A 711 4.85 10.66 -15.85
N LYS A 712 5.41 9.98 -14.83
CA LYS A 712 5.52 10.52 -13.48
C LYS A 712 6.56 11.61 -13.39
#